data_23b1efc9d2e0afd34609573fa760d4fc
#
_entry.id   23b1efc9d2e0afd34609573fa760d4fc
#
_cell.length_a   1.000
_cell.length_b   1.000
_cell.length_c   1.000
_cell.angle_alpha   90.00
_cell.angle_beta   90.00
_cell.angle_gamma   90.00
#
_symmetry.space_group_name_H-M   'P 1'
#
loop_
_entity.id
_entity.type
_entity.pdbx_description
1 polymer ?
#
loop_
_entity_poly.entity_id
_entity_poly.type
_entity_poly.pdbx_seq_one_letter_code
_entity_poly.pdbx_strand_id
1 'polypeptide(L)'
;MAATDIERGLSTAEVEERIAAGKINRNMELKTKSVKELIIENLCTLFNLINVILAFLVILTGSFKNLTFLFVVFLNTAIGVIQSMRSKKMVDKLTLLTSKKAIAVRDGAEVELDLDQIVLDDIIRLGRGDQIPADAVVVSGEALVNESLLTGESDLIKKQPGSELMSGSFIDSGLLRARVIHVGADNYVAKINNEAKYVKKVNSEIMNALNAIVRFASIIMIPLGLALFASSVSELWDAAGTPGDSALSWCFSELLAGHVPSSALLSTVGALLGMIPQGLVLLTSSVLAIATVRLARRKVLAQQLYCIETLARVDVLCLDKTGTITSGRMEVEGTYPLPVEGVGFGVDSVEAAVPVDTTVLDFALANVARATSADANETCQALLNYYADRPVEVSEPQSVIPFSSSKKWSGASFAQGSYVMGAAQFVLSDRVFSQVENRVAELADTCRVLVVARVDGFTPDGDMVGEAEPVGFVTIRDEIRTSAAETIGYFNEQGVTLNVISGDDPRTVSSIARVVGVPGADAYVDATTLDTPAKLDAAVDRYHVFGRVTPQQKRELVQALKRREHTVAMTGDGVNDVLALKEADCSVAMAAGSDAARNVAEIVLVDNDFASMPAVVAEGRRSINNLQRSASLFLTKTLFSMGLAALCIALPPYPFEPIQMTLINFFCIGAPGFVLGLEPNNARVKGSFLTNVLKRALPASIAVILAAALDIFVARVFGFSQLTLSTMCLLTSCAASVSLIWRISQPLTPLRVVLFVFVVAGILVGVIGFPELLSIANLSMGQMVILAVIVVFTCSVFFKLATMMDLL
;
A
#
# COMPACT_ATOMS: atom_id res chain seq x y z
N MET A 1 5.35 -6.06 46.40
CA MET A 1 5.95 -7.00 45.43
C MET A 1 7.43 -6.82 45.46
N ALA A 2 8.22 -7.89 45.57
CA ALA A 2 9.68 -7.80 45.51
C ALA A 2 10.08 -7.22 44.16
N ALA A 3 11.04 -6.29 44.14
CA ALA A 3 11.56 -5.73 42.91
C ALA A 3 12.26 -6.86 42.13
N THR A 4 11.90 -7.04 40.83
CA THR A 4 12.58 -8.03 39.98
C THR A 4 14.08 -7.70 39.93
N ASP A 5 14.93 -8.70 40.16
CA ASP A 5 16.39 -8.54 40.05
C ASP A 5 16.76 -8.19 38.59
N ILE A 6 17.53 -7.13 38.39
CA ILE A 6 17.86 -6.57 37.05
C ILE A 6 18.74 -7.54 36.25
N GLU A 7 19.59 -8.33 36.93
CA GLU A 7 20.52 -9.26 36.27
C GLU A 7 19.92 -10.65 36.07
N ARG A 8 19.06 -11.09 36.99
CA ARG A 8 18.40 -12.41 36.91
C ARG A 8 17.13 -12.37 36.08
N GLY A 9 16.38 -11.26 36.11
CA GLY A 9 15.04 -11.17 35.52
C GLY A 9 14.03 -12.10 36.20
N LEU A 10 12.91 -12.34 35.54
CA LEU A 10 11.89 -13.27 36.01
C LEU A 10 12.30 -14.73 35.79
N SER A 11 11.98 -15.61 36.71
CA SER A 11 12.09 -17.04 36.53
C SER A 11 10.93 -17.59 35.67
N THR A 12 11.12 -18.75 35.04
CA THR A 12 10.08 -19.43 34.24
C THR A 12 8.77 -19.61 35.04
N ALA A 13 8.83 -19.98 36.33
CA ALA A 13 7.64 -20.15 37.16
C ALA A 13 6.89 -18.82 37.40
N GLU A 14 7.60 -17.70 37.61
CA GLU A 14 7.02 -16.40 37.78
C GLU A 14 6.38 -15.87 36.48
N VAL A 15 6.95 -16.21 35.32
CA VAL A 15 6.37 -15.91 34.01
C VAL A 15 5.05 -16.66 33.82
N GLU A 16 5.00 -17.96 34.12
CA GLU A 16 3.77 -18.76 34.05
C GLU A 16 2.67 -18.24 34.95
N GLU A 17 3.02 -17.83 36.18
CA GLU A 17 2.07 -17.19 37.12
C GLU A 17 1.46 -15.92 36.50
N ARG A 18 2.27 -15.06 35.88
CA ARG A 18 1.79 -13.82 35.26
C ARG A 18 0.92 -14.10 34.04
N ILE A 19 1.28 -15.11 33.23
CA ILE A 19 0.44 -15.57 32.11
C ILE A 19 -0.91 -16.08 32.61
N ALA A 20 -0.92 -16.91 33.67
CA ALA A 20 -2.15 -17.42 34.26
C ALA A 20 -3.03 -16.29 34.86
N ALA A 21 -2.40 -15.24 35.41
CA ALA A 21 -3.08 -14.05 35.91
C ALA A 21 -3.54 -13.08 34.79
N GLY A 22 -3.31 -13.40 33.51
CA GLY A 22 -3.67 -12.54 32.36
C GLY A 22 -2.79 -11.30 32.20
N LYS A 23 -1.66 -11.22 32.90
CA LYS A 23 -0.70 -10.09 32.89
C LYS A 23 0.34 -10.26 31.77
N ILE A 24 -0.14 -10.41 30.55
CA ILE A 24 0.65 -10.64 29.36
C ILE A 24 0.36 -9.53 28.35
N ASN A 25 1.39 -9.12 27.59
CA ASN A 25 1.31 -8.05 26.59
C ASN A 25 0.61 -8.51 25.30
N ARG A 26 -0.62 -9.03 25.41
CA ARG A 26 -1.45 -9.34 24.25
C ARG A 26 -2.03 -8.07 23.69
N ASN A 27 -1.46 -7.57 22.60
CA ASN A 27 -2.05 -6.47 21.85
C ASN A 27 -3.37 -6.91 21.22
N MET A 28 -4.47 -6.29 21.62
CA MET A 28 -5.78 -6.46 20.98
C MET A 28 -5.84 -5.80 19.58
N GLU A 29 -4.83 -5.04 19.18
CA GLU A 29 -4.83 -4.17 18.01
C GLU A 29 -4.52 -4.86 16.68
N LEU A 30 -3.94 -6.03 16.66
CA LEU A 30 -3.69 -6.82 15.45
C LEU A 30 -4.63 -8.01 15.32
N LYS A 31 -5.86 -7.93 15.82
CA LYS A 31 -6.89 -8.90 15.45
C LYS A 31 -7.19 -8.73 13.96
N THR A 32 -6.39 -9.39 13.12
CA THR A 32 -6.87 -9.73 11.79
C THR A 32 -8.27 -10.31 11.96
N LYS A 33 -9.24 -9.85 11.17
CA LYS A 33 -10.65 -10.29 11.26
C LYS A 33 -10.72 -11.80 11.46
N SER A 34 -11.51 -12.25 12.38
CA SER A 34 -11.68 -13.69 12.64
C SER A 34 -12.27 -14.37 11.40
N VAL A 35 -12.06 -15.68 11.23
CA VAL A 35 -12.67 -16.44 10.13
C VAL A 35 -14.20 -16.29 10.16
N LYS A 36 -14.79 -16.23 11.35
CA LYS A 36 -16.25 -16.02 11.53
C LYS A 36 -16.69 -14.65 11.01
N GLU A 37 -15.95 -13.58 11.32
CA GLU A 37 -16.24 -12.23 10.82
C GLU A 37 -16.12 -12.14 9.30
N LEU A 38 -15.09 -12.75 8.72
CA LEU A 38 -14.93 -12.81 7.26
C LEU A 38 -16.08 -13.55 6.57
N ILE A 39 -16.57 -14.65 7.16
CA ILE A 39 -17.73 -15.38 6.63
C ILE A 39 -18.97 -14.51 6.74
N ILE A 40 -19.23 -13.87 7.87
CA ILE A 40 -20.40 -13.01 8.09
C ILE A 40 -20.38 -11.81 7.13
N GLU A 41 -19.23 -11.14 6.95
CA GLU A 41 -19.11 -10.03 6.00
C GLU A 41 -19.42 -10.40 4.55
N ASN A 42 -19.02 -11.60 4.12
CA ASN A 42 -19.31 -12.08 2.76
C ASN A 42 -20.75 -12.60 2.61
N LEU A 43 -21.37 -13.11 3.66
CA LEU A 43 -22.76 -13.59 3.67
C LEU A 43 -23.77 -12.45 3.83
N CYS A 44 -23.56 -11.56 4.81
CA CYS A 44 -24.49 -10.50 5.19
C CYS A 44 -24.26 -9.21 4.39
N THR A 45 -24.13 -9.31 3.08
CA THR A 45 -24.05 -8.14 2.20
C THR A 45 -25.46 -7.65 1.83
N LEU A 46 -25.59 -6.34 1.57
CA LEU A 46 -26.83 -5.75 1.05
C LEU A 46 -27.32 -6.49 -0.21
N PHE A 47 -26.39 -6.89 -1.09
CA PHE A 47 -26.71 -7.62 -2.31
C PHE A 47 -27.29 -9.02 -2.04
N ASN A 48 -26.72 -9.76 -1.09
CA ASN A 48 -27.26 -11.07 -0.72
C ASN A 48 -28.65 -10.93 -0.10
N LEU A 49 -28.87 -9.91 0.73
CA LEU A 49 -30.19 -9.61 1.28
C LEU A 49 -31.22 -9.33 0.18
N ILE A 50 -30.89 -8.48 -0.78
CA ILE A 50 -31.78 -8.20 -1.94
C ILE A 50 -32.03 -9.48 -2.73
N ASN A 51 -31.00 -10.30 -3.04
CA ASN A 51 -31.20 -11.55 -3.76
C ASN A 51 -32.10 -12.54 -3.01
N VAL A 52 -32.02 -12.59 -1.67
CA VAL A 52 -32.93 -13.41 -0.84
C VAL A 52 -34.37 -12.92 -0.96
N ILE A 53 -34.61 -11.59 -0.93
CA ILE A 53 -35.95 -11.02 -1.13
C ILE A 53 -36.45 -11.35 -2.54
N LEU A 54 -35.63 -11.18 -3.58
CA LEU A 54 -36.00 -11.51 -4.96
C LEU A 54 -36.29 -12.99 -5.14
N ALA A 55 -35.50 -13.87 -4.48
CA ALA A 55 -35.77 -15.31 -4.48
C ALA A 55 -37.13 -15.66 -3.85
N PHE A 56 -37.43 -15.01 -2.71
CA PHE A 56 -38.75 -15.18 -2.08
C PHE A 56 -39.89 -14.76 -3.02
N LEU A 57 -39.76 -13.63 -3.72
CA LEU A 57 -40.72 -13.18 -4.69
C LEU A 57 -40.89 -14.19 -5.87
N VAL A 58 -39.79 -14.78 -6.34
CA VAL A 58 -39.84 -15.82 -7.39
C VAL A 58 -40.53 -17.10 -6.90
N ILE A 59 -40.28 -17.51 -5.64
CA ILE A 59 -40.91 -18.68 -5.04
C ILE A 59 -42.46 -18.51 -5.03
N LEU A 60 -42.95 -17.30 -4.73
CA LEU A 60 -44.39 -17.00 -4.72
C LEU A 60 -45.04 -17.23 -6.11
N THR A 61 -44.26 -17.11 -7.21
CA THR A 61 -44.76 -17.37 -8.56
C THR A 61 -44.79 -18.85 -8.94
N GLY A 62 -44.23 -19.74 -8.13
CA GLY A 62 -44.09 -21.18 -8.44
C GLY A 62 -43.08 -21.51 -9.55
N SER A 63 -42.36 -20.53 -10.08
CA SER A 63 -41.42 -20.70 -11.20
C SER A 63 -39.99 -21.04 -10.72
N PHE A 64 -39.75 -22.30 -10.34
CA PHE A 64 -38.48 -22.75 -9.80
C PHE A 64 -37.28 -22.59 -10.80
N LYS A 65 -37.52 -22.64 -12.13
CA LYS A 65 -36.49 -22.42 -13.14
C LYS A 65 -35.84 -21.05 -13.00
N ASN A 66 -36.62 -20.04 -12.57
CA ASN A 66 -36.12 -18.68 -12.38
C ASN A 66 -35.33 -18.45 -11.09
N LEU A 67 -35.13 -19.48 -10.23
CA LEU A 67 -34.26 -19.46 -9.07
C LEU A 67 -32.78 -19.78 -9.39
N THR A 68 -32.46 -20.10 -10.63
CA THR A 68 -31.07 -20.44 -11.04
C THR A 68 -30.03 -19.35 -10.72
N PHE A 69 -30.45 -18.10 -10.64
CA PHE A 69 -29.56 -17.02 -10.21
C PHE A 69 -29.01 -17.22 -8.78
N LEU A 70 -29.73 -17.93 -7.90
CA LEU A 70 -29.23 -18.25 -6.56
C LEU A 70 -27.96 -19.10 -6.58
N PHE A 71 -27.82 -19.99 -7.57
CA PHE A 71 -26.59 -20.74 -7.76
C PHE A 71 -25.41 -19.82 -8.03
N VAL A 72 -25.59 -18.80 -8.86
CA VAL A 72 -24.55 -17.77 -9.12
C VAL A 72 -24.24 -16.97 -7.86
N VAL A 73 -25.25 -16.58 -7.09
CA VAL A 73 -25.09 -15.88 -5.80
C VAL A 73 -24.32 -16.74 -4.80
N PHE A 74 -24.69 -18.01 -4.68
CA PHE A 74 -23.99 -18.98 -3.80
C PHE A 74 -22.54 -19.15 -4.23
N LEU A 75 -22.30 -19.37 -5.53
CA LEU A 75 -20.94 -19.55 -6.05
C LEU A 75 -20.08 -18.29 -5.80
N ASN A 76 -20.62 -17.11 -6.08
CA ASN A 76 -19.94 -15.84 -5.83
C ASN A 76 -19.58 -15.67 -4.33
N THR A 77 -20.52 -15.96 -3.45
CA THR A 77 -20.33 -15.87 -2.00
C THR A 77 -19.27 -16.88 -1.51
N ALA A 78 -19.34 -18.11 -2.00
CA ALA A 78 -18.36 -19.17 -1.67
C ALA A 78 -16.94 -18.78 -2.15
N ILE A 79 -16.79 -18.29 -3.38
CA ILE A 79 -15.53 -17.77 -3.91
C ILE A 79 -15.02 -16.62 -3.03
N GLY A 80 -15.89 -15.67 -2.65
CA GLY A 80 -15.53 -14.55 -1.78
C GLY A 80 -14.99 -15.00 -0.43
N VAL A 81 -15.66 -15.93 0.23
CA VAL A 81 -15.22 -16.52 1.51
C VAL A 81 -13.86 -17.22 1.35
N ILE A 82 -13.71 -18.10 0.34
CA ILE A 82 -12.46 -18.84 0.10
C ILE A 82 -11.29 -17.88 -0.16
N GLN A 83 -11.51 -16.83 -0.94
CA GLN A 83 -10.48 -15.84 -1.25
C GLN A 83 -10.11 -15.00 -0.03
N SER A 84 -11.08 -14.53 0.74
CA SER A 84 -10.85 -13.80 1.99
C SER A 84 -10.06 -14.65 2.99
N MET A 85 -10.37 -15.94 3.10
CA MET A 85 -9.63 -16.89 3.94
C MET A 85 -8.19 -17.12 3.45
N ARG A 86 -7.99 -17.26 2.13
CA ARG A 86 -6.64 -17.43 1.55
C ARG A 86 -5.79 -16.17 1.74
N SER A 87 -6.39 -14.99 1.51
CA SER A 87 -5.72 -13.71 1.72
C SER A 87 -5.30 -13.55 3.19
N LYS A 88 -6.23 -13.79 4.13
CA LYS A 88 -5.94 -13.79 5.57
C LYS A 88 -4.77 -14.72 5.91
N LYS A 89 -4.84 -15.99 5.50
CA LYS A 89 -3.79 -16.98 5.80
C LYS A 89 -2.41 -16.56 5.25
N MET A 90 -2.37 -15.87 4.12
CA MET A 90 -1.12 -15.35 3.54
C MET A 90 -0.59 -14.16 4.33
N VAL A 91 -1.46 -13.21 4.68
CA VAL A 91 -1.11 -12.05 5.52
C VAL A 91 -0.62 -12.52 6.89
N ASP A 92 -1.35 -13.42 7.56
CA ASP A 92 -0.97 -13.98 8.86
C ASP A 92 0.42 -14.66 8.79
N LYS A 93 0.70 -15.43 7.72
CA LYS A 93 2.02 -16.06 7.52
C LYS A 93 3.14 -15.04 7.31
N LEU A 94 2.89 -13.97 6.58
CA LEU A 94 3.88 -12.92 6.33
C LEU A 94 4.12 -12.05 7.56
N THR A 95 3.07 -11.76 8.32
CA THR A 95 3.15 -11.04 9.60
C THR A 95 4.01 -11.82 10.60
N LEU A 96 3.91 -13.16 10.63
CA LEU A 96 4.78 -14.01 11.46
C LEU A 96 6.25 -13.94 11.04
N LEU A 97 6.56 -13.72 9.76
CA LEU A 97 7.95 -13.58 9.28
C LEU A 97 8.56 -12.20 9.58
N THR A 98 7.72 -11.20 9.81
CA THR A 98 8.09 -9.83 10.15
C THR A 98 7.74 -9.47 11.59
N SER A 99 7.29 -10.46 12.40
CA SER A 99 6.92 -10.22 13.79
C SER A 99 8.13 -9.75 14.58
N LYS A 100 7.88 -8.73 15.38
CA LYS A 100 8.89 -8.12 16.23
C LYS A 100 9.23 -9.04 17.36
N LYS A 101 10.48 -8.97 17.75
CA LYS A 101 10.98 -9.60 18.94
C LYS A 101 11.55 -8.55 19.88
N ALA A 102 11.39 -8.75 21.16
CA ALA A 102 12.01 -7.97 22.19
C ALA A 102 13.01 -8.84 22.95
N ILE A 103 14.09 -8.26 23.42
CA ILE A 103 15.06 -8.97 24.26
C ILE A 103 14.66 -8.75 25.71
N ALA A 104 14.34 -9.83 26.43
CA ALA A 104 14.07 -9.79 27.86
C ALA A 104 15.09 -10.62 28.63
N VAL A 105 15.36 -10.21 29.86
CA VAL A 105 16.22 -10.99 30.79
C VAL A 105 15.31 -11.92 31.59
N ARG A 106 15.51 -13.24 31.44
CA ARG A 106 14.80 -14.28 32.21
C ARG A 106 15.77 -15.36 32.64
N ASP A 107 15.62 -15.85 33.84
CA ASP A 107 16.51 -16.88 34.46
C ASP A 107 18.03 -16.54 34.35
N GLY A 108 18.38 -15.26 34.33
CA GLY A 108 19.77 -14.76 34.22
C GLY A 108 20.33 -14.76 32.79
N ALA A 109 19.51 -15.01 31.77
CA ALA A 109 19.89 -14.99 30.36
C ALA A 109 19.05 -14.02 29.54
N GLU A 110 19.64 -13.43 28.49
CA GLU A 110 18.89 -12.65 27.50
C GLU A 110 18.15 -13.59 26.55
N VAL A 111 16.84 -13.48 26.49
CA VAL A 111 15.95 -14.32 25.68
C VAL A 111 15.19 -13.43 24.69
N GLU A 112 15.18 -13.82 23.44
CA GLU A 112 14.43 -13.14 22.40
C GLU A 112 12.96 -13.63 22.42
N LEU A 113 12.02 -12.72 22.64
CA LEU A 113 10.60 -12.99 22.82
C LEU A 113 9.77 -12.28 21.76
N ASP A 114 8.68 -12.92 21.34
CA ASP A 114 7.63 -12.20 20.59
C ASP A 114 6.95 -11.18 21.52
N LEU A 115 6.49 -10.05 20.98
CA LEU A 115 5.93 -8.97 21.80
C LEU A 115 4.72 -9.41 22.64
N ASP A 116 3.97 -10.40 22.19
CA ASP A 116 2.82 -10.98 22.90
C ASP A 116 3.21 -11.95 24.02
N GLN A 117 4.51 -12.29 24.15
CA GLN A 117 5.06 -13.12 25.21
C GLN A 117 5.65 -12.31 26.36
N ILE A 118 5.73 -10.99 26.24
CA ILE A 118 6.18 -10.09 27.30
C ILE A 118 5.13 -10.11 28.43
N VAL A 119 5.56 -10.19 29.67
CA VAL A 119 4.70 -10.16 30.85
C VAL A 119 5.02 -8.95 31.76
N LEU A 120 4.09 -8.64 32.66
CA LEU A 120 4.31 -7.59 33.67
C LEU A 120 5.54 -7.92 34.51
N ASP A 121 6.35 -6.92 34.83
CA ASP A 121 7.62 -6.97 35.56
C ASP A 121 8.78 -7.62 34.79
N ASP A 122 8.66 -7.97 33.49
CA ASP A 122 9.82 -8.37 32.66
C ASP A 122 10.86 -7.25 32.63
N ILE A 123 12.14 -7.63 32.64
CA ILE A 123 13.25 -6.72 32.38
C ILE A 123 13.58 -6.81 30.89
N ILE A 124 13.29 -5.74 30.14
CA ILE A 124 13.58 -5.66 28.70
C ILE A 124 14.81 -4.84 28.44
N ARG A 125 15.61 -5.25 27.45
CA ARG A 125 16.75 -4.51 26.92
C ARG A 125 16.31 -3.77 25.67
N LEU A 126 16.57 -2.46 25.61
CA LEU A 126 16.21 -1.60 24.51
C LEU A 126 17.43 -0.81 24.03
N GLY A 127 17.71 -0.88 22.74
CA GLY A 127 18.80 -0.18 22.07
C GLY A 127 18.30 0.70 20.93
N ARG A 128 19.22 1.30 20.19
CA ARG A 128 18.95 2.22 19.10
C ARG A 128 18.04 1.59 18.05
N GLY A 129 16.96 2.29 17.69
CA GLY A 129 15.98 1.88 16.69
C GLY A 129 14.87 0.97 17.22
N ASP A 130 14.97 0.48 18.46
CA ASP A 130 13.97 -0.36 19.07
C ASP A 130 12.71 0.45 19.41
N GLN A 131 11.56 -0.13 19.15
CA GLN A 131 10.28 0.38 19.65
C GLN A 131 10.06 -0.15 21.07
N ILE A 132 9.60 0.72 21.96
CA ILE A 132 9.22 0.36 23.31
C ILE A 132 7.94 -0.47 23.25
N PRO A 133 7.98 -1.78 23.59
CA PRO A 133 6.88 -2.71 23.34
C PRO A 133 5.75 -2.62 24.36
N ALA A 134 6.04 -2.11 25.55
CA ALA A 134 5.11 -1.98 26.67
C ALA A 134 5.56 -0.82 27.56
N ASP A 135 4.65 -0.21 28.30
CA ASP A 135 5.03 0.85 29.24
C ASP A 135 6.00 0.29 30.29
N ALA A 136 7.10 0.98 30.50
CA ALA A 136 8.18 0.48 31.35
C ALA A 136 8.85 1.61 32.13
N VAL A 137 9.63 1.26 33.15
CA VAL A 137 10.47 2.20 33.89
C VAL A 137 11.94 1.81 33.70
N VAL A 138 12.78 2.78 33.36
CA VAL A 138 14.21 2.57 33.21
C VAL A 138 14.81 2.12 34.53
N VAL A 139 15.54 1.00 34.53
CA VAL A 139 16.24 0.46 35.74
C VAL A 139 17.73 0.61 35.66
N SER A 140 18.34 0.62 34.46
CA SER A 140 19.74 0.87 34.22
C SER A 140 20.00 1.41 32.81
N GLY A 141 21.12 2.14 32.65
CA GLY A 141 21.47 2.78 31.38
C GLY A 141 20.77 4.11 31.13
N GLU A 142 21.05 4.73 30.00
CA GLU A 142 20.40 5.97 29.55
C GLU A 142 20.21 5.96 28.04
N ALA A 143 19.17 6.62 27.56
CA ALA A 143 18.86 6.75 26.14
C ALA A 143 18.13 8.06 25.82
N LEU A 144 18.26 8.51 24.57
CA LEU A 144 17.40 9.52 23.99
C LEU A 144 16.20 8.82 23.34
N VAL A 145 15.00 9.23 23.72
CA VAL A 145 13.73 8.62 23.27
C VAL A 145 12.96 9.61 22.43
N ASN A 146 12.48 9.14 21.30
CA ASN A 146 11.57 9.88 20.42
C ASN A 146 10.13 9.50 20.75
N GLU A 147 9.37 10.45 21.26
CA GLU A 147 7.96 10.30 21.62
C GLU A 147 7.02 10.98 20.61
N SER A 148 7.52 11.46 19.47
CA SER A 148 6.77 12.25 18.49
C SER A 148 5.53 11.56 17.93
N LEU A 149 5.51 10.22 17.89
CA LEU A 149 4.33 9.45 17.47
C LEU A 149 3.16 9.55 18.44
N LEU A 150 3.45 9.84 19.70
CA LEU A 150 2.46 9.92 20.79
C LEU A 150 2.09 11.37 21.09
N THR A 151 3.09 12.25 21.16
CA THR A 151 2.93 13.65 21.58
C THR A 151 2.78 14.61 20.39
N GLY A 152 3.27 14.23 19.21
CA GLY A 152 3.39 15.11 18.04
C GLY A 152 4.61 16.03 18.07
N GLU A 153 5.41 16.04 19.17
CA GLU A 153 6.60 16.85 19.34
C GLU A 153 7.84 16.05 18.95
N SER A 154 8.74 16.67 18.18
CA SER A 154 9.93 16.01 17.61
C SER A 154 11.15 16.01 18.53
N ASP A 155 11.05 16.64 19.68
CA ASP A 155 12.19 16.77 20.60
C ASP A 155 12.54 15.43 21.23
N LEU A 156 13.85 15.13 21.27
CA LEU A 156 14.35 13.91 21.89
C LEU A 156 14.40 14.11 23.42
N ILE A 157 13.81 13.18 24.15
CA ILE A 157 13.73 13.22 25.60
C ILE A 157 14.77 12.28 26.20
N LYS A 158 15.66 12.82 27.05
CA LYS A 158 16.63 12.00 27.78
C LYS A 158 15.92 11.22 28.88
N LYS A 159 16.04 9.89 28.86
CA LYS A 159 15.52 8.97 29.88
C LYS A 159 16.69 8.37 30.68
N GLN A 160 16.55 8.38 32.00
CA GLN A 160 17.53 7.91 32.95
C GLN A 160 16.87 6.93 33.94
N PRO A 161 17.62 6.21 34.79
CA PRO A 161 17.03 5.34 35.81
C PRO A 161 15.94 6.04 36.63
N GLY A 162 14.76 5.42 36.68
CA GLY A 162 13.53 5.97 37.25
C GLY A 162 12.62 6.72 36.30
N SER A 163 13.04 7.01 35.05
CA SER A 163 12.18 7.62 34.04
C SER A 163 11.19 6.60 33.47
N GLU A 164 9.97 7.05 33.21
CA GLU A 164 8.94 6.24 32.52
C GLU A 164 9.18 6.25 31.01
N LEU A 165 8.97 5.10 30.38
CA LEU A 165 8.99 4.86 28.96
C LEU A 165 7.56 4.54 28.52
N MET A 166 7.05 5.27 27.53
CA MET A 166 5.74 5.04 26.96
C MET A 166 5.81 4.05 25.81
N SER A 167 4.95 3.02 25.84
CA SER A 167 4.81 2.07 24.72
C SER A 167 4.53 2.81 23.42
N GLY A 168 5.13 2.34 22.31
CA GLY A 168 4.99 2.99 21.01
C GLY A 168 6.03 4.08 20.70
N SER A 169 6.76 4.61 21.69
CA SER A 169 7.93 5.48 21.49
C SER A 169 9.15 4.68 21.01
N PHE A 170 10.21 5.37 20.60
CA PHE A 170 11.41 4.75 20.02
C PHE A 170 12.69 5.23 20.67
N ILE A 171 13.65 4.32 20.78
CA ILE A 171 15.02 4.66 21.19
C ILE A 171 15.75 5.26 19.99
N ASP A 172 16.12 6.54 20.07
CA ASP A 172 16.93 7.20 19.04
C ASP A 172 18.42 6.85 19.20
N SER A 173 18.92 6.90 20.41
CA SER A 173 20.32 6.57 20.73
C SER A 173 20.47 6.15 22.19
N GLY A 174 21.52 5.37 22.49
CA GLY A 174 21.79 4.81 23.80
C GLY A 174 21.28 3.38 23.97
N LEU A 175 21.58 2.82 25.15
CA LEU A 175 21.20 1.46 25.56
C LEU A 175 20.67 1.50 26.98
N LEU A 176 19.53 0.90 27.25
CA LEU A 176 18.97 0.82 28.59
C LEU A 176 18.27 -0.53 28.86
N ARG A 177 18.12 -0.84 30.14
CA ARG A 177 17.23 -1.90 30.62
C ARG A 177 16.07 -1.26 31.35
N ALA A 178 14.87 -1.75 31.08
CA ALA A 178 13.64 -1.22 31.66
C ALA A 178 12.76 -2.35 32.19
N ARG A 179 12.06 -2.10 33.27
CA ARG A 179 11.07 -3.00 33.83
C ARG A 179 9.68 -2.65 33.33
N VAL A 180 8.98 -3.60 32.76
CA VAL A 180 7.59 -3.46 32.26
C VAL A 180 6.64 -3.19 33.41
N ILE A 181 5.85 -2.10 33.31
CA ILE A 181 4.88 -1.68 34.33
C ILE A 181 3.42 -1.81 33.87
N HIS A 182 3.15 -1.78 32.57
CA HIS A 182 1.82 -2.04 32.01
C HIS A 182 1.96 -2.99 30.82
N VAL A 183 0.91 -3.78 30.54
CA VAL A 183 0.85 -4.76 29.45
C VAL A 183 -0.53 -4.76 28.82
N GLY A 184 -0.60 -5.09 27.53
CA GLY A 184 -1.84 -5.26 26.78
C GLY A 184 -2.69 -3.97 26.70
N ALA A 185 -3.94 -4.02 27.17
CA ALA A 185 -4.88 -2.88 27.08
C ALA A 185 -4.51 -1.71 28.02
N ASP A 186 -3.66 -1.96 29.02
CA ASP A 186 -3.24 -0.96 29.99
C ASP A 186 -2.06 -0.09 29.51
N ASN A 187 -1.46 -0.44 28.39
CA ASN A 187 -0.41 0.35 27.75
C ASN A 187 -0.93 1.71 27.28
N TYR A 188 -0.06 2.71 27.31
CA TYR A 188 -0.35 4.08 26.91
C TYR A 188 -0.87 4.16 25.46
N VAL A 189 -0.21 3.48 24.53
CA VAL A 189 -0.65 3.39 23.12
C VAL A 189 -2.03 2.76 23.01
N ALA A 190 -2.32 1.71 23.75
CA ALA A 190 -3.63 1.05 23.70
C ALA A 190 -4.75 1.97 24.19
N LYS A 191 -4.48 2.80 25.19
CA LYS A 191 -5.45 3.82 25.69
C LYS A 191 -5.71 4.91 24.66
N ILE A 192 -4.65 5.47 24.04
CA ILE A 192 -4.79 6.49 22.99
C ILE A 192 -5.56 5.94 21.78
N ASN A 193 -5.24 4.73 21.33
CA ASN A 193 -5.91 4.13 20.17
C ASN A 193 -7.40 3.82 20.44
N ASN A 194 -7.77 3.50 21.67
CA ASN A 194 -9.15 3.33 22.05
C ASN A 194 -9.92 4.68 22.11
N GLU A 195 -9.27 5.77 22.45
CA GLU A 195 -9.86 7.12 22.49
C GLU A 195 -9.86 7.79 21.10
N ALA A 196 -8.78 7.60 20.33
CA ALA A 196 -8.64 8.11 18.97
C ALA A 196 -8.72 6.94 17.98
N LYS A 197 -9.90 6.57 17.50
CA LYS A 197 -10.08 5.68 16.33
C LYS A 197 -9.50 6.31 15.06
N TYR A 198 -8.23 6.63 15.07
CA TYR A 198 -7.53 7.19 13.92
C TYR A 198 -7.09 6.05 12.99
N VAL A 199 -8.05 5.47 12.29
CA VAL A 199 -7.76 4.65 11.11
C VAL A 199 -7.49 5.62 9.98
N LYS A 200 -6.24 5.67 9.48
CA LYS A 200 -5.91 6.37 8.23
C LYS A 200 -6.89 5.86 7.16
N LYS A 201 -7.82 6.71 6.72
CA LYS A 201 -8.71 6.37 5.61
C LYS A 201 -7.86 6.24 4.36
N VAL A 202 -7.65 5.01 3.93
CA VAL A 202 -7.01 4.74 2.63
C VAL A 202 -7.92 5.30 1.54
N ASN A 203 -7.43 6.26 0.80
CA ASN A 203 -8.17 6.89 -0.29
C ASN A 203 -7.97 6.07 -1.58
N SER A 204 -8.68 4.94 -1.70
CA SER A 204 -8.70 4.15 -2.94
C SER A 204 -9.69 4.75 -3.92
N GLU A 205 -9.23 5.20 -5.08
CA GLU A 205 -10.09 5.68 -6.15
C GLU A 205 -11.01 4.57 -6.68
N ILE A 206 -10.48 3.34 -6.79
CA ILE A 206 -11.26 2.17 -7.21
C ILE A 206 -12.42 1.94 -6.24
N MET A 207 -12.15 1.88 -4.92
CA MET A 207 -13.21 1.65 -3.92
C MET A 207 -14.22 2.78 -3.88
N ASN A 208 -13.77 4.02 -4.00
CA ASN A 208 -14.67 5.18 -4.05
C ASN A 208 -15.56 5.13 -5.28
N ALA A 209 -15.02 4.80 -6.45
CA ALA A 209 -15.78 4.64 -7.69
C ALA A 209 -16.77 3.47 -7.60
N LEU A 210 -16.35 2.32 -7.07
CA LEU A 210 -17.23 1.16 -6.88
C LEU A 210 -18.35 1.47 -5.91
N ASN A 211 -18.06 2.10 -4.78
CA ASN A 211 -19.08 2.49 -3.80
C ASN A 211 -20.06 3.52 -4.39
N ALA A 212 -19.58 4.43 -5.24
CA ALA A 212 -20.44 5.38 -5.96
C ALA A 212 -21.38 4.66 -6.92
N ILE A 213 -20.88 3.71 -7.73
CA ILE A 213 -21.68 2.88 -8.65
C ILE A 213 -22.73 2.08 -7.87
N VAL A 214 -22.32 1.40 -6.80
CA VAL A 214 -23.21 0.59 -5.96
C VAL A 214 -24.30 1.44 -5.31
N ARG A 215 -23.92 2.59 -4.74
CA ARG A 215 -24.87 3.53 -4.12
C ARG A 215 -25.88 4.06 -5.13
N PHE A 216 -25.42 4.49 -6.29
CA PHE A 216 -26.25 4.98 -7.38
C PHE A 216 -27.26 3.89 -7.83
N ALA A 217 -26.76 2.67 -8.08
CA ALA A 217 -27.59 1.54 -8.47
C ALA A 217 -28.66 1.22 -7.40
N SER A 218 -28.27 1.17 -6.13
CA SER A 218 -29.19 0.85 -5.02
C SER A 218 -30.28 1.90 -4.81
N ILE A 219 -29.96 3.19 -4.97
CA ILE A 219 -30.94 4.28 -4.83
C ILE A 219 -31.98 4.24 -5.98
N ILE A 220 -31.53 4.02 -7.22
CA ILE A 220 -32.42 4.04 -8.39
C ILE A 220 -33.25 2.76 -8.50
N MET A 221 -32.70 1.62 -8.08
CA MET A 221 -33.33 0.31 -8.21
C MET A 221 -34.72 0.23 -7.55
N ILE A 222 -34.88 0.80 -6.36
CA ILE A 222 -36.14 0.73 -5.60
C ILE A 222 -37.27 1.47 -6.31
N PRO A 223 -37.18 2.77 -6.62
CA PRO A 223 -38.27 3.50 -7.28
C PRO A 223 -38.52 2.98 -8.69
N LEU A 224 -37.48 2.58 -9.42
CA LEU A 224 -37.62 2.06 -10.77
C LEU A 224 -38.29 0.68 -10.77
N GLY A 225 -37.94 -0.20 -9.81
CA GLY A 225 -38.59 -1.50 -9.65
C GLY A 225 -40.08 -1.38 -9.28
N LEU A 226 -40.42 -0.46 -8.35
CA LEU A 226 -41.82 -0.21 -7.98
C LEU A 226 -42.62 0.36 -9.16
N ALA A 227 -42.06 1.30 -9.92
CA ALA A 227 -42.72 1.88 -11.09
C ALA A 227 -42.92 0.84 -12.20
N LEU A 228 -41.90 -0.02 -12.44
CA LEU A 228 -42.03 -1.10 -13.43
C LEU A 228 -43.06 -2.14 -13.00
N PHE A 229 -43.11 -2.52 -11.73
CA PHE A 229 -44.11 -3.43 -11.20
C PHE A 229 -45.52 -2.85 -11.37
N ALA A 230 -45.72 -1.57 -10.99
CA ALA A 230 -47.01 -0.89 -11.13
C ALA A 230 -47.45 -0.82 -12.60
N SER A 231 -46.51 -0.51 -13.53
CA SER A 231 -46.80 -0.50 -14.97
C SER A 231 -47.20 -1.89 -15.51
N SER A 232 -46.47 -2.94 -15.11
CA SER A 232 -46.75 -4.32 -15.49
C SER A 232 -48.08 -4.84 -14.91
N VAL A 233 -48.45 -4.42 -13.70
CA VAL A 233 -49.75 -4.74 -13.09
C VAL A 233 -50.89 -4.00 -13.84
N SER A 234 -50.65 -2.73 -14.24
CA SER A 234 -51.64 -1.97 -14.99
C SER A 234 -51.95 -2.64 -16.35
N GLU A 235 -50.93 -3.15 -17.06
CA GLU A 235 -51.09 -3.90 -18.28
C GLU A 235 -51.91 -5.19 -18.09
N LEU A 236 -51.68 -5.93 -17.00
CA LEU A 236 -52.47 -7.13 -16.68
C LEU A 236 -53.92 -6.78 -16.33
N TRP A 237 -54.14 -5.68 -15.64
CA TRP A 237 -55.47 -5.18 -15.29
C TRP A 237 -56.22 -4.74 -16.51
N ASP A 238 -55.60 -3.99 -17.43
CA ASP A 238 -56.20 -3.62 -18.74
C ASP A 238 -56.61 -4.86 -19.57
N ALA A 239 -55.74 -5.88 -19.57
CA ALA A 239 -55.98 -7.14 -20.25
C ALA A 239 -57.13 -7.99 -19.60
N ALA A 240 -57.32 -7.86 -18.27
CA ALA A 240 -58.38 -8.56 -17.56
C ALA A 240 -59.77 -7.95 -17.76
N GLY A 241 -59.87 -6.71 -18.28
CA GLY A 241 -61.13 -6.07 -18.67
C GLY A 241 -62.12 -5.86 -17.49
N THR A 242 -61.60 -5.67 -16.25
CA THR A 242 -62.42 -5.46 -15.04
C THR A 242 -62.75 -3.97 -14.86
N PRO A 243 -63.96 -3.52 -15.17
CA PRO A 243 -64.35 -2.12 -15.05
C PRO A 243 -64.61 -1.75 -13.59
N GLY A 244 -64.02 -0.65 -13.13
CA GLY A 244 -64.39 0.02 -11.90
C GLY A 244 -63.38 0.03 -10.79
N ASP A 245 -62.33 -0.83 -10.81
CA ASP A 245 -61.26 -0.85 -9.80
C ASP A 245 -59.98 -0.21 -10.33
N SER A 246 -59.15 0.30 -9.44
CA SER A 246 -57.80 0.70 -9.79
C SER A 246 -56.90 -0.54 -9.95
N ALA A 247 -55.86 -0.48 -10.83
CA ALA A 247 -54.93 -1.58 -11.02
C ALA A 247 -54.30 -2.08 -9.72
N LEU A 248 -54.10 -1.20 -8.74
CA LEU A 248 -53.56 -1.55 -7.41
C LEU A 248 -54.59 -2.30 -6.56
N SER A 249 -55.89 -1.87 -6.57
CA SER A 249 -56.96 -2.58 -5.83
C SER A 249 -57.21 -3.95 -6.43
N TRP A 250 -57.21 -4.06 -7.76
CA TRP A 250 -57.28 -5.34 -8.44
C TRP A 250 -56.11 -6.28 -8.08
N CYS A 251 -54.90 -5.81 -8.15
CA CYS A 251 -53.71 -6.58 -7.75
C CYS A 251 -53.80 -7.09 -6.31
N PHE A 252 -54.28 -6.24 -5.40
CA PHE A 252 -54.45 -6.61 -4.01
C PHE A 252 -55.58 -7.64 -3.81
N SER A 253 -56.66 -7.53 -4.54
CA SER A 253 -57.77 -8.50 -4.51
C SER A 253 -57.35 -9.86 -5.06
N GLU A 254 -56.61 -9.89 -6.19
CA GLU A 254 -56.06 -11.12 -6.75
C GLU A 254 -55.05 -11.80 -5.78
N LEU A 255 -54.21 -11.00 -5.14
CA LEU A 255 -53.25 -11.51 -4.15
C LEU A 255 -53.96 -12.13 -2.94
N LEU A 256 -55.08 -11.50 -2.46
CA LEU A 256 -55.92 -12.04 -1.38
C LEU A 256 -56.65 -13.30 -1.80
N ALA A 257 -57.01 -13.42 -3.11
CA ALA A 257 -57.60 -14.62 -3.69
C ALA A 257 -56.59 -15.77 -3.93
N GLY A 258 -55.29 -15.52 -3.64
CA GLY A 258 -54.21 -16.49 -3.85
C GLY A 258 -53.65 -16.50 -5.27
N HIS A 259 -54.09 -15.57 -6.12
CA HIS A 259 -53.55 -15.43 -7.49
C HIS A 259 -52.42 -14.41 -7.51
N VAL A 260 -51.19 -14.88 -7.68
CA VAL A 260 -50.02 -14.03 -7.82
C VAL A 260 -49.89 -13.53 -9.25
N PRO A 261 -49.71 -12.23 -9.52
CA PRO A 261 -49.45 -11.69 -10.88
C PRO A 261 -48.04 -12.08 -11.35
N SER A 262 -47.86 -13.37 -11.69
CA SER A 262 -46.57 -14.03 -11.88
C SER A 262 -45.75 -13.40 -13.00
N SER A 263 -46.35 -12.96 -14.11
CA SER A 263 -45.62 -12.32 -15.21
C SER A 263 -45.03 -10.95 -14.82
N ALA A 264 -45.84 -10.11 -14.15
CA ALA A 264 -45.37 -8.80 -13.65
C ALA A 264 -44.26 -8.95 -12.62
N LEU A 265 -44.40 -9.94 -11.72
CA LEU A 265 -43.39 -10.18 -10.68
C LEU A 265 -42.08 -10.71 -11.27
N LEU A 266 -42.15 -11.67 -12.20
CA LEU A 266 -40.93 -12.23 -12.84
C LEU A 266 -40.22 -11.19 -13.69
N SER A 267 -40.97 -10.37 -14.46
CA SER A 267 -40.40 -9.27 -15.23
C SER A 267 -39.69 -8.25 -14.34
N THR A 268 -40.34 -7.86 -13.24
CA THR A 268 -39.72 -6.93 -12.26
C THR A 268 -38.47 -7.52 -11.60
N VAL A 269 -38.54 -8.78 -11.17
CA VAL A 269 -37.36 -9.47 -10.60
C VAL A 269 -36.22 -9.59 -11.63
N GLY A 270 -36.55 -9.89 -12.89
CA GLY A 270 -35.57 -9.93 -13.99
C GLY A 270 -34.84 -8.58 -14.16
N ALA A 271 -35.61 -7.48 -14.16
CA ALA A 271 -35.06 -6.14 -14.24
C ALA A 271 -34.16 -5.80 -13.04
N LEU A 272 -34.64 -6.08 -11.82
CA LEU A 272 -33.88 -5.81 -10.60
C LEU A 272 -32.57 -6.62 -10.52
N LEU A 273 -32.59 -7.90 -10.92
CA LEU A 273 -31.40 -8.73 -11.04
C LEU A 273 -30.40 -8.18 -12.08
N GLY A 274 -30.92 -7.56 -13.14
CA GLY A 274 -30.14 -6.86 -14.14
C GLY A 274 -29.39 -5.63 -13.56
N MET A 275 -30.04 -4.86 -12.70
CA MET A 275 -29.52 -3.62 -12.13
C MET A 275 -28.42 -3.85 -11.07
N ILE A 276 -28.38 -5.01 -10.43
CA ILE A 276 -27.39 -5.33 -9.42
C ILE A 276 -26.04 -5.65 -10.07
N PRO A 277 -24.94 -4.91 -9.78
CA PRO A 277 -23.60 -5.23 -10.28
C PRO A 277 -22.99 -6.40 -9.50
N GLN A 278 -23.61 -7.58 -9.58
CA GLN A 278 -23.17 -8.79 -8.90
C GLN A 278 -21.74 -9.14 -9.29
N GLY A 279 -20.92 -9.46 -8.30
CA GLY A 279 -19.55 -9.91 -8.54
C GLY A 279 -18.50 -8.81 -8.75
N LEU A 280 -18.88 -7.54 -8.95
CA LEU A 280 -17.90 -6.46 -9.15
C LEU A 280 -17.02 -6.23 -7.92
N VAL A 281 -17.61 -6.18 -6.73
CA VAL A 281 -16.87 -6.03 -5.46
C VAL A 281 -16.03 -7.28 -5.19
N LEU A 282 -16.59 -8.47 -5.44
CA LEU A 282 -15.86 -9.73 -5.30
C LEU A 282 -14.66 -9.80 -6.24
N LEU A 283 -14.85 -9.44 -7.52
CA LEU A 283 -13.76 -9.43 -8.49
C LEU A 283 -12.65 -8.47 -8.10
N THR A 284 -13.00 -7.29 -7.60
CA THR A 284 -12.02 -6.30 -7.12
C THR A 284 -11.19 -6.85 -5.97
N SER A 285 -11.85 -7.38 -4.95
CA SER A 285 -11.17 -8.01 -3.82
C SER A 285 -10.30 -9.19 -4.27
N SER A 286 -10.76 -9.98 -5.25
CA SER A 286 -10.03 -11.10 -5.83
C SER A 286 -8.76 -10.67 -6.55
N VAL A 287 -8.87 -9.67 -7.41
CA VAL A 287 -7.72 -9.14 -8.19
C VAL A 287 -6.65 -8.58 -7.25
N LEU A 288 -7.06 -7.78 -6.25
CA LEU A 288 -6.14 -7.21 -5.28
C LEU A 288 -5.52 -8.28 -4.36
N ALA A 289 -6.28 -9.29 -3.94
CA ALA A 289 -5.74 -10.40 -3.15
C ALA A 289 -4.71 -11.22 -3.95
N ILE A 290 -4.97 -11.48 -5.25
CA ILE A 290 -4.00 -12.16 -6.11
C ILE A 290 -2.76 -11.30 -6.34
N ALA A 291 -2.91 -9.99 -6.49
CA ALA A 291 -1.80 -9.04 -6.59
C ALA A 291 -0.91 -9.12 -5.34
N THR A 292 -1.50 -9.09 -4.15
CA THR A 292 -0.77 -9.24 -2.88
C THR A 292 0.01 -10.56 -2.81
N VAL A 293 -0.60 -11.68 -3.21
CA VAL A 293 0.08 -13.00 -3.24
C VAL A 293 1.27 -12.99 -4.20
N ARG A 294 1.14 -12.34 -5.37
CA ARG A 294 2.24 -12.23 -6.34
C ARG A 294 3.39 -11.38 -5.81
N LEU A 295 3.06 -10.25 -5.18
CA LEU A 295 4.05 -9.38 -4.55
C LEU A 295 4.76 -10.09 -3.39
N ALA A 296 4.03 -10.82 -2.57
CA ALA A 296 4.60 -11.62 -1.49
C ALA A 296 5.62 -12.66 -1.99
N ARG A 297 5.37 -13.30 -3.15
CA ARG A 297 6.35 -14.20 -3.81
C ARG A 297 7.60 -13.46 -4.27
N ARG A 298 7.54 -12.16 -4.49
CA ARG A 298 8.66 -11.28 -4.81
C ARG A 298 9.22 -10.57 -3.60
N LYS A 299 8.96 -11.09 -2.40
CA LYS A 299 9.43 -10.55 -1.11
C LYS A 299 8.97 -9.12 -0.84
N VAL A 300 7.81 -8.73 -1.36
CA VAL A 300 7.16 -7.46 -1.07
C VAL A 300 5.91 -7.72 -0.25
N LEU A 301 5.85 -7.18 0.95
CA LEU A 301 4.72 -7.26 1.85
C LEU A 301 3.84 -6.01 1.71
N ALA A 302 2.67 -6.14 1.13
CA ALA A 302 1.65 -5.10 1.14
C ALA A 302 0.79 -5.27 2.41
N GLN A 303 0.88 -4.34 3.34
CA GLN A 303 0.11 -4.37 4.59
C GLN A 303 -1.36 -3.98 4.35
N GLN A 304 -1.61 -3.16 3.33
CA GLN A 304 -2.94 -2.76 2.89
C GLN A 304 -3.14 -3.10 1.41
N LEU A 305 -4.29 -3.67 1.05
CA LEU A 305 -4.57 -4.11 -0.32
C LEU A 305 -4.57 -2.97 -1.34
N TYR A 306 -4.92 -1.75 -0.90
CA TYR A 306 -5.11 -0.60 -1.79
C TYR A 306 -3.84 0.21 -2.04
N CYS A 307 -2.77 0.00 -1.26
CA CYS A 307 -1.50 0.69 -1.49
C CYS A 307 -0.89 0.37 -2.86
N ILE A 308 -1.17 -0.83 -3.38
CA ILE A 308 -0.74 -1.27 -4.71
C ILE A 308 -1.36 -0.38 -5.81
N GLU A 309 -2.63 0.01 -5.63
CA GLU A 309 -3.31 0.95 -6.52
C GLU A 309 -2.66 2.34 -6.46
N THR A 310 -2.48 2.84 -5.24
CA THR A 310 -1.93 4.19 -5.02
C THR A 310 -0.53 4.31 -5.62
N LEU A 311 0.35 3.33 -5.38
CA LEU A 311 1.71 3.34 -5.92
C LEU A 311 1.74 3.33 -7.46
N ALA A 312 0.79 2.67 -8.12
CA ALA A 312 0.69 2.66 -9.57
C ALA A 312 0.31 4.02 -10.19
N ARG A 313 -0.20 4.93 -9.37
CA ARG A 313 -0.65 6.29 -9.74
C ARG A 313 0.29 7.39 -9.29
N VAL A 314 1.31 7.06 -8.50
CA VAL A 314 2.30 8.00 -7.99
C VAL A 314 2.94 8.76 -9.15
N ASP A 315 2.99 10.07 -9.02
CA ASP A 315 3.65 11.00 -9.94
C ASP A 315 4.85 11.69 -9.30
N VAL A 316 4.96 11.67 -7.96
CA VAL A 316 6.13 12.13 -7.20
C VAL A 316 6.58 11.06 -6.21
N LEU A 317 7.83 10.62 -6.32
CA LEU A 317 8.45 9.67 -5.40
C LEU A 317 9.54 10.37 -4.60
N CYS A 318 9.28 10.52 -3.31
CA CYS A 318 10.24 11.04 -2.34
C CYS A 318 11.08 9.88 -1.80
N LEU A 319 12.38 9.96 -2.00
CA LEU A 319 13.35 8.94 -1.60
C LEU A 319 14.13 9.44 -0.38
N ASP A 320 14.15 8.68 0.69
CA ASP A 320 15.21 8.84 1.68
C ASP A 320 16.53 8.34 1.10
N LYS A 321 17.65 8.97 1.45
CA LYS A 321 18.96 8.58 0.97
C LYS A 321 19.40 7.25 1.61
N THR A 322 19.44 7.26 2.95
CA THR A 322 20.01 6.19 3.77
C THR A 322 19.08 4.98 3.80
N GLY A 323 19.61 3.77 3.63
CA GLY A 323 18.82 2.54 3.62
C GLY A 323 17.96 2.32 2.36
N THR A 324 17.68 3.39 1.58
CA THR A 324 16.91 3.29 0.32
C THR A 324 17.83 3.33 -0.90
N ILE A 325 18.44 4.49 -1.21
CA ILE A 325 19.40 4.64 -2.33
C ILE A 325 20.70 3.95 -1.97
N THR A 326 21.12 4.09 -0.71
CA THR A 326 22.28 3.41 -0.15
C THR A 326 21.87 2.15 0.61
N SER A 327 22.82 1.24 0.84
CA SER A 327 22.55 -0.01 1.58
C SER A 327 22.34 0.20 3.08
N GLY A 328 22.58 1.40 3.60
CA GLY A 328 22.73 1.70 5.03
C GLY A 328 24.07 1.28 5.61
N ARG A 329 24.91 0.65 4.81
CA ARG A 329 26.31 0.34 5.18
C ARG A 329 27.21 1.48 4.75
N MET A 330 28.26 1.66 5.50
CA MET A 330 29.33 2.58 5.19
C MET A 330 30.60 1.81 4.84
N GLU A 331 31.41 2.37 3.96
CA GLU A 331 32.73 1.86 3.64
C GLU A 331 33.78 2.97 3.74
N VAL A 332 34.99 2.60 4.13
CA VAL A 332 36.10 3.51 4.15
C VAL A 332 36.64 3.66 2.72
N GLU A 333 36.62 4.88 2.20
CA GLU A 333 37.16 5.18 0.88
C GLU A 333 38.67 5.38 0.90
N GLY A 334 39.18 6.11 1.93
CA GLY A 334 40.60 6.36 2.06
C GLY A 334 41.00 6.88 3.44
N THR A 335 42.26 6.72 3.76
CA THR A 335 42.92 7.30 4.93
C THR A 335 43.98 8.29 4.48
N TYR A 336 44.02 9.48 5.07
CA TYR A 336 44.87 10.60 4.68
C TYR A 336 45.64 11.07 5.91
N PRO A 337 46.89 10.56 6.13
CA PRO A 337 47.74 11.00 7.23
C PRO A 337 48.23 12.45 7.04
N LEU A 338 48.33 13.16 8.13
CA LEU A 338 48.95 14.47 8.17
C LEU A 338 50.45 14.32 8.53
N PRO A 339 51.35 15.14 7.96
CA PRO A 339 52.78 15.10 8.30
C PRO A 339 52.98 15.46 9.78
N VAL A 340 53.73 14.63 10.50
CA VAL A 340 54.17 14.90 11.87
C VAL A 340 55.21 16.02 11.85
N GLU A 341 55.08 16.99 12.80
CA GLU A 341 55.84 18.18 13.03
C GLU A 341 57.14 18.43 12.25
N GLY A 342 57.20 19.62 11.62
CA GLY A 342 58.43 20.24 11.16
C GLY A 342 58.48 20.85 9.79
N VAL A 343 57.46 20.66 8.96
CA VAL A 343 57.36 21.23 7.62
C VAL A 343 56.17 22.21 7.55
N GLY A 344 56.48 23.49 7.43
CA GLY A 344 55.51 24.57 7.35
C GLY A 344 54.52 24.33 6.25
N PHE A 345 53.24 24.64 6.50
CA PHE A 345 52.12 24.67 5.50
C PHE A 345 52.44 25.72 4.40
N GLY A 346 53.22 25.29 3.40
CA GLY A 346 53.43 26.04 2.20
C GLY A 346 52.58 25.47 1.07
N VAL A 347 51.74 26.31 0.48
CA VAL A 347 50.69 25.97 -0.53
C VAL A 347 51.26 25.61 -1.89
N ASP A 348 52.55 25.44 -2.09
CA ASP A 348 53.17 25.15 -3.38
C ASP A 348 54.25 24.07 -3.29
N SER A 349 53.86 22.79 -3.26
CA SER A 349 54.74 21.71 -3.76
C SER A 349 53.95 20.38 -3.88
N VAL A 350 53.28 20.25 -5.03
CA VAL A 350 52.97 18.93 -5.60
C VAL A 350 54.23 18.47 -6.33
N GLU A 351 55.16 17.81 -5.59
CA GLU A 351 56.18 16.90 -6.16
C GLU A 351 57.18 16.53 -5.04
N ALA A 352 56.91 15.46 -4.32
CA ALA A 352 57.85 14.42 -3.87
C ALA A 352 57.08 13.50 -2.92
N ALA A 353 56.78 12.29 -3.31
CA ALA A 353 56.24 11.24 -2.48
C ALA A 353 57.27 10.81 -1.43
N VAL A 354 57.33 11.51 -0.32
CA VAL A 354 57.89 10.94 0.91
C VAL A 354 56.81 9.99 1.39
N PRO A 355 57.09 8.71 1.72
CA PRO A 355 56.11 7.82 2.32
C PRO A 355 55.70 8.43 3.67
N VAL A 356 54.48 8.97 3.74
CA VAL A 356 53.92 9.48 5.00
C VAL A 356 53.63 8.25 5.84
N ASP A 357 54.16 8.22 7.06
CA ASP A 357 53.99 7.11 7.98
C ASP A 357 52.51 7.02 8.40
N THR A 358 51.79 6.04 7.83
CA THR A 358 50.37 5.80 8.13
C THR A 358 50.20 5.08 9.46
N THR A 359 51.29 4.60 10.10
CA THR A 359 51.24 3.68 11.24
C THR A 359 50.45 4.24 12.43
N VAL A 360 50.61 5.53 12.73
CA VAL A 360 49.92 6.17 13.87
C VAL A 360 48.44 6.37 13.58
N LEU A 361 48.10 6.77 12.33
CA LEU A 361 46.69 6.95 11.93
C LEU A 361 45.96 5.61 11.90
N ASP A 362 46.56 4.59 11.29
CA ASP A 362 45.98 3.24 11.20
C ASP A 362 45.84 2.61 12.59
N PHE A 363 46.86 2.81 13.49
CA PHE A 363 46.78 2.40 14.88
C PHE A 363 45.58 3.04 15.60
N ALA A 364 45.44 4.37 15.50
CA ALA A 364 44.37 5.11 16.14
C ALA A 364 43.00 4.69 15.65
N LEU A 365 42.80 4.64 14.32
CA LEU A 365 41.53 4.25 13.68
C LEU A 365 41.09 2.84 14.07
N ALA A 366 42.00 1.86 13.94
CA ALA A 366 41.70 0.46 14.24
C ALA A 366 41.41 0.23 15.74
N ASN A 367 42.20 0.81 16.62
CA ASN A 367 42.03 0.54 18.04
C ASN A 367 40.89 1.35 18.69
N VAL A 368 40.64 2.60 18.27
CA VAL A 368 39.46 3.35 18.72
C VAL A 368 38.17 2.65 18.24
N ALA A 369 38.11 2.17 16.98
CA ALA A 369 36.96 1.43 16.49
C ALA A 369 36.75 0.12 17.28
N ARG A 370 37.81 -0.63 17.60
CA ARG A 370 37.73 -1.86 18.42
C ARG A 370 37.27 -1.55 19.86
N ALA A 371 37.83 -0.52 20.48
CA ALA A 371 37.47 -0.11 21.85
C ALA A 371 36.01 0.30 21.97
N THR A 372 35.45 0.93 20.93
CA THR A 372 34.04 1.40 20.89
C THR A 372 33.08 0.41 20.22
N SER A 373 33.52 -0.82 19.94
CA SER A 373 32.74 -1.82 19.21
C SER A 373 31.48 -2.29 19.93
N ALA A 374 31.41 -2.17 21.25
CA ALA A 374 30.24 -2.55 22.05
C ALA A 374 28.98 -1.70 21.72
N ASP A 375 29.20 -0.47 21.26
CA ASP A 375 28.13 0.46 20.80
C ASP A 375 28.45 0.97 19.38
N ALA A 376 28.81 0.03 18.48
CA ALA A 376 29.26 0.34 17.14
C ALA A 376 28.14 0.95 16.30
N ASN A 377 28.32 2.21 15.88
CA ASN A 377 27.52 2.80 14.79
C ASN A 377 28.06 2.36 13.42
N GLU A 378 27.34 2.71 12.32
CA GLU A 378 27.73 2.35 10.95
C GLU A 378 29.16 2.79 10.58
N THR A 379 29.59 3.95 11.07
CA THR A 379 30.93 4.48 10.89
C THR A 379 31.99 3.59 11.56
N CYS A 380 31.74 3.19 12.81
CA CYS A 380 32.59 2.28 13.56
C CYS A 380 32.65 0.91 12.86
N GLN A 381 31.51 0.38 12.41
CA GLN A 381 31.46 -0.90 11.70
C GLN A 381 32.24 -0.85 10.37
N ALA A 382 32.17 0.26 9.62
CA ALA A 382 32.97 0.46 8.41
C ALA A 382 34.49 0.37 8.69
N LEU A 383 34.92 0.99 9.78
CA LEU A 383 36.34 0.94 10.21
C LEU A 383 36.74 -0.46 10.67
N LEU A 384 35.89 -1.14 11.45
CA LEU A 384 36.13 -2.52 11.87
C LEU A 384 36.28 -3.45 10.66
N ASN A 385 35.43 -3.32 9.67
CA ASN A 385 35.50 -4.10 8.43
C ASN A 385 36.76 -3.77 7.63
N TYR A 386 37.13 -2.48 7.52
CA TYR A 386 38.31 -2.03 6.77
C TYR A 386 39.61 -2.58 7.39
N TYR A 387 39.69 -2.68 8.71
CA TYR A 387 40.84 -3.18 9.43
C TYR A 387 40.77 -4.66 9.81
N ALA A 388 39.75 -5.39 9.40
CA ALA A 388 39.58 -6.81 9.74
C ALA A 388 40.77 -7.67 9.26
N ASP A 389 41.19 -7.47 8.02
CA ASP A 389 42.26 -8.23 7.35
C ASP A 389 43.60 -7.47 7.25
N ARG A 390 43.70 -6.28 7.87
CA ARG A 390 44.92 -5.47 7.83
C ARG A 390 45.75 -5.68 9.09
N PRO A 391 47.08 -5.88 8.96
CA PRO A 391 47.96 -6.05 10.11
C PRO A 391 48.15 -4.71 10.82
N VAL A 392 47.42 -4.48 11.91
CA VAL A 392 47.58 -3.32 12.79
C VAL A 392 47.80 -3.81 14.21
N GLU A 393 48.77 -3.19 14.93
CA GLU A 393 49.04 -3.51 16.31
C GLU A 393 47.78 -3.33 17.16
N VAL A 394 47.43 -4.35 17.94
CA VAL A 394 46.27 -4.33 18.84
C VAL A 394 46.72 -3.90 20.23
N SER A 395 46.07 -2.89 20.81
CA SER A 395 46.34 -2.39 22.15
C SER A 395 45.10 -2.40 23.02
N GLU A 396 45.22 -2.83 24.26
CA GLU A 396 44.11 -2.82 25.22
C GLU A 396 43.79 -1.38 25.65
N PRO A 397 42.53 -0.98 25.64
CA PRO A 397 42.14 0.37 26.05
C PRO A 397 42.16 0.53 27.55
N GLN A 398 42.73 1.65 28.02
CA GLN A 398 42.77 2.07 29.44
C GLN A 398 41.50 2.84 29.81
N SER A 399 40.95 3.63 28.86
CA SER A 399 39.65 4.27 28.99
C SER A 399 38.95 4.30 27.61
N VAL A 400 37.64 4.27 27.61
CA VAL A 400 36.81 4.27 26.38
C VAL A 400 35.74 5.34 26.52
N ILE A 401 35.65 6.22 25.52
CA ILE A 401 34.57 7.19 25.39
C ILE A 401 33.74 6.79 24.17
N PRO A 402 32.54 6.24 24.38
CA PRO A 402 31.66 5.84 23.28
C PRO A 402 31.18 7.06 22.48
N PHE A 403 30.72 6.84 21.26
CA PHE A 403 30.19 7.90 20.41
C PHE A 403 28.98 8.57 21.04
N SER A 404 28.96 9.90 21.04
CA SER A 404 27.83 10.71 21.47
C SER A 404 27.33 11.61 20.34
N SER A 405 26.01 11.57 20.07
CA SER A 405 25.38 12.46 19.08
C SER A 405 25.51 13.95 19.43
N SER A 406 25.66 14.29 20.71
CA SER A 406 25.91 15.66 21.19
C SER A 406 27.37 16.09 21.00
N LYS A 407 28.33 15.21 21.27
CA LYS A 407 29.77 15.48 21.15
C LYS A 407 30.28 15.28 19.72
N LYS A 408 29.60 14.46 18.90
CA LYS A 408 29.96 14.13 17.50
C LYS A 408 31.35 13.48 17.34
N TRP A 409 31.86 12.85 18.37
CA TRP A 409 33.12 12.11 18.36
C TRP A 409 33.11 10.94 19.35
N SER A 410 34.06 10.02 19.20
CA SER A 410 34.40 8.92 20.11
C SER A 410 35.90 8.88 20.34
N GLY A 411 36.37 8.26 21.41
CA GLY A 411 37.80 8.18 21.70
C GLY A 411 38.16 7.06 22.65
N ALA A 412 39.45 6.79 22.74
CA ALA A 412 39.99 5.84 23.70
C ALA A 412 41.46 6.20 24.06
N SER A 413 41.87 5.85 25.31
CA SER A 413 43.26 5.96 25.77
C SER A 413 43.90 4.59 25.72
N PHE A 414 45.16 4.57 25.27
CA PHE A 414 46.02 3.39 25.15
C PHE A 414 47.38 3.67 25.78
N ALA A 415 48.23 2.68 25.90
CA ALA A 415 49.60 2.85 26.38
C ALA A 415 50.43 3.78 25.45
N GLN A 416 50.07 3.83 24.16
CA GLN A 416 50.76 4.64 23.12
C GLN A 416 50.21 6.08 23.02
N GLY A 417 49.13 6.41 23.70
CA GLY A 417 48.49 7.72 23.70
C GLY A 417 46.98 7.67 23.71
N SER A 418 46.36 8.83 23.84
CA SER A 418 44.88 8.97 23.76
C SER A 418 44.47 9.56 22.41
N TYR A 419 43.46 8.95 21.79
CA TYR A 419 43.03 9.34 20.47
C TYR A 419 41.50 9.57 20.44
N VAL A 420 41.12 10.54 19.61
CA VAL A 420 39.69 10.85 19.32
C VAL A 420 39.48 10.79 17.85
N MET A 421 38.26 10.40 17.47
CA MET A 421 37.80 10.32 16.07
C MET A 421 36.41 10.93 15.98
N GLY A 422 36.23 11.91 15.08
CA GLY A 422 34.95 12.58 14.93
C GLY A 422 34.91 13.67 13.88
N ALA A 423 33.84 14.44 13.85
CA ALA A 423 33.69 15.58 12.93
C ALA A 423 34.71 16.70 13.32
N ALA A 424 35.46 17.17 12.33
CA ALA A 424 36.59 18.08 12.55
C ALA A 424 36.23 19.34 13.36
N GLN A 425 35.07 19.91 13.11
CA GLN A 425 34.55 21.10 13.80
C GLN A 425 34.18 20.88 15.29
N PHE A 426 34.07 19.63 15.72
CA PHE A 426 33.75 19.27 17.11
C PHE A 426 34.97 18.71 17.86
N VAL A 427 35.97 18.25 17.12
CA VAL A 427 37.22 17.68 17.67
C VAL A 427 38.29 18.74 17.78
N LEU A 428 38.44 19.60 16.77
CA LEU A 428 39.51 20.59 16.67
C LEU A 428 39.08 21.96 17.25
N SER A 429 40.02 22.69 17.83
CA SER A 429 39.78 24.11 18.16
C SER A 429 39.62 24.95 16.89
N ASP A 430 38.92 26.09 16.97
CA ASP A 430 38.72 26.99 15.81
C ASP A 430 40.01 27.36 15.12
N ARG A 431 41.08 27.52 15.90
CA ARG A 431 42.44 27.84 15.40
C ARG A 431 43.00 26.70 14.56
N VAL A 432 42.90 25.47 15.02
CA VAL A 432 43.41 24.28 14.30
C VAL A 432 42.49 23.92 13.11
N PHE A 433 41.18 24.03 13.31
CA PHE A 433 40.20 23.74 12.25
C PHE A 433 40.42 24.66 11.02
N SER A 434 40.64 25.98 11.23
CA SER A 434 40.90 26.92 10.12
C SER A 434 42.15 26.57 9.27
N GLN A 435 43.10 25.82 9.79
CA GLN A 435 44.29 25.39 9.04
C GLN A 435 43.98 24.18 8.12
N VAL A 436 43.03 23.36 8.49
CA VAL A 436 42.67 22.13 7.76
C VAL A 436 41.33 22.23 7.01
N GLU A 437 40.61 23.35 7.16
CA GLU A 437 39.25 23.57 6.62
C GLU A 437 39.20 23.32 5.14
N ASN A 438 40.14 23.86 4.34
CA ASN A 438 40.20 23.66 2.89
C ASN A 438 40.36 22.18 2.51
N ARG A 439 41.21 21.45 3.27
CA ARG A 439 41.42 20.02 3.04
C ARG A 439 40.19 19.18 3.43
N VAL A 440 39.55 19.52 4.53
CA VAL A 440 38.27 18.90 4.92
C VAL A 440 37.20 19.18 3.88
N ALA A 441 37.08 20.41 3.39
CA ALA A 441 36.11 20.76 2.33
C ALA A 441 36.35 20.01 1.04
N GLU A 442 37.61 19.84 0.62
CA GLU A 442 37.99 19.09 -0.57
C GLU A 442 37.60 17.59 -0.45
N LEU A 443 37.88 16.97 0.70
CA LEU A 443 37.54 15.56 0.95
C LEU A 443 36.06 15.34 1.20
N ALA A 444 35.34 16.37 1.64
CA ALA A 444 33.91 16.30 1.97
C ALA A 444 32.97 16.40 0.76
N ASP A 445 33.50 16.58 -0.46
CA ASP A 445 32.68 16.78 -1.66
C ASP A 445 31.77 15.54 -1.96
N THR A 446 32.28 14.34 -1.73
CA THR A 446 31.56 13.08 -1.96
C THR A 446 31.44 12.18 -0.73
N CYS A 447 32.20 12.48 0.34
CA CYS A 447 32.37 11.58 1.48
C CYS A 447 32.17 12.30 2.80
N ARG A 448 31.86 11.54 3.84
CA ARG A 448 31.93 12.01 5.21
C ARG A 448 33.40 12.00 5.66
N VAL A 449 33.91 13.15 6.09
CA VAL A 449 35.27 13.28 6.58
C VAL A 449 35.28 13.25 8.11
N LEU A 450 36.05 12.34 8.68
CA LEU A 450 36.36 12.33 10.11
C LEU A 450 37.81 12.68 10.32
N VAL A 451 38.07 13.52 11.28
CA VAL A 451 39.42 13.76 11.79
C VAL A 451 39.78 12.75 12.86
N VAL A 452 41.03 12.29 12.85
CA VAL A 452 41.63 11.57 13.95
C VAL A 452 42.65 12.50 14.58
N ALA A 453 42.55 12.70 15.88
CA ALA A 453 43.43 13.59 16.61
C ALA A 453 43.94 12.92 17.89
N ARG A 454 45.19 13.29 18.30
CA ARG A 454 45.76 12.94 19.58
C ARG A 454 45.35 13.96 20.62
N VAL A 455 45.09 13.51 21.85
CA VAL A 455 44.71 14.33 22.99
C VAL A 455 45.54 13.88 24.22
N ASP A 456 45.67 14.73 25.26
CA ASP A 456 46.36 14.39 26.48
C ASP A 456 45.66 13.32 27.32
N GLY A 457 44.31 13.19 27.17
CA GLY A 457 43.51 12.22 27.92
C GLY A 457 42.03 12.61 27.94
N PHE A 458 41.30 11.98 28.85
CA PHE A 458 39.86 12.23 29.06
C PHE A 458 39.57 12.51 30.53
N THR A 459 38.62 13.41 30.79
CA THR A 459 38.09 13.64 32.14
C THR A 459 37.19 12.47 32.57
N PRO A 460 36.89 12.34 33.89
CA PRO A 460 35.89 11.35 34.33
C PRO A 460 34.49 11.52 33.69
N ASP A 461 34.15 12.75 33.29
CA ASP A 461 32.90 13.07 32.59
C ASP A 461 32.97 12.81 31.07
N GLY A 462 34.08 12.28 30.58
CA GLY A 462 34.32 11.91 29.19
C GLY A 462 34.55 13.11 28.26
N ASP A 463 35.12 14.22 28.74
CA ASP A 463 35.54 15.34 27.90
C ASP A 463 37.04 15.23 27.57
N MET A 464 37.45 15.79 26.44
CA MET A 464 38.85 15.83 26.02
C MET A 464 39.69 16.71 26.95
N VAL A 465 40.89 16.27 27.25
CA VAL A 465 41.91 17.04 27.99
C VAL A 465 43.01 17.47 27.00
N GLY A 466 43.39 18.75 27.05
CA GLY A 466 44.38 19.32 26.13
C GLY A 466 43.80 19.78 24.77
N GLU A 467 44.72 20.33 23.93
CA GLU A 467 44.32 20.68 22.54
C GLU A 467 44.45 19.45 21.62
N ALA A 468 43.46 19.21 20.84
CA ALA A 468 43.48 18.07 19.92
C ALA A 468 44.45 18.31 18.75
N GLU A 469 45.46 17.49 18.64
CA GLU A 469 46.44 17.52 17.54
C GLU A 469 46.01 16.58 16.41
N PRO A 470 45.66 17.07 15.21
CA PRO A 470 45.18 16.21 14.12
C PRO A 470 46.32 15.30 13.60
N VAL A 471 46.06 14.00 13.56
CA VAL A 471 46.95 12.95 13.04
C VAL A 471 46.62 12.66 11.55
N GLY A 472 45.37 12.79 11.15
CA GLY A 472 44.94 12.56 9.81
C GLY A 472 43.43 12.56 9.66
N PHE A 473 42.98 12.22 8.45
CA PHE A 473 41.58 12.11 8.12
C PHE A 473 41.26 10.71 7.58
N VAL A 474 40.02 10.30 7.78
CA VAL A 474 39.44 9.14 7.11
C VAL A 474 38.19 9.59 6.39
N THR A 475 38.05 9.19 5.14
CA THR A 475 36.84 9.42 4.34
C THR A 475 35.97 8.16 4.33
N ILE A 476 34.72 8.36 4.63
CA ILE A 476 33.72 7.29 4.69
C ILE A 476 32.57 7.67 3.77
N ARG A 477 32.20 6.75 2.90
CA ARG A 477 31.06 6.93 2.00
C ARG A 477 29.96 5.92 2.29
N ASP A 478 28.74 6.30 1.96
CA ASP A 478 27.63 5.38 1.97
C ASP A 478 27.74 4.45 0.74
N GLU A 479 27.60 3.14 0.97
CA GLU A 479 27.55 2.14 -0.11
C GLU A 479 26.27 2.33 -0.93
N ILE A 480 26.40 2.81 -2.17
CA ILE A 480 25.27 2.95 -3.11
C ILE A 480 24.86 1.57 -3.58
N ARG A 481 23.55 1.27 -3.54
CA ARG A 481 23.03 0.00 -4.05
C ARG A 481 23.27 -0.11 -5.55
N THR A 482 23.73 -1.25 -5.99
CA THR A 482 23.98 -1.54 -7.43
C THR A 482 22.71 -1.42 -8.28
N SER A 483 21.54 -1.70 -7.68
CA SER A 483 20.21 -1.60 -8.32
C SER A 483 19.63 -0.19 -8.35
N ALA A 484 20.22 0.79 -7.64
CA ALA A 484 19.63 2.12 -7.47
C ALA A 484 19.48 2.88 -8.79
N ALA A 485 20.55 2.91 -9.61
CA ALA A 485 20.54 3.63 -10.89
C ALA A 485 19.50 3.07 -11.87
N GLU A 486 19.39 1.74 -11.99
CA GLU A 486 18.40 1.08 -12.85
C GLU A 486 16.97 1.40 -12.39
N THR A 487 16.72 1.34 -11.08
CA THR A 487 15.39 1.60 -10.51
C THR A 487 14.98 3.08 -10.67
N ILE A 488 15.92 4.01 -10.47
CA ILE A 488 15.71 5.44 -10.69
C ILE A 488 15.44 5.71 -12.18
N GLY A 489 16.22 5.09 -13.07
CA GLY A 489 16.00 5.15 -14.53
C GLY A 489 14.60 4.69 -14.91
N TYR A 490 14.11 3.57 -14.35
CA TYR A 490 12.76 3.10 -14.57
C TYR A 490 11.69 4.14 -14.18
N PHE A 491 11.79 4.76 -13.00
CA PHE A 491 10.82 5.77 -12.58
C PHE A 491 10.85 7.02 -13.47
N ASN A 492 12.03 7.45 -13.89
CA ASN A 492 12.19 8.55 -14.83
C ASN A 492 11.50 8.27 -16.18
N GLU A 493 11.71 7.08 -16.76
CA GLU A 493 11.03 6.65 -17.99
C GLU A 493 9.49 6.59 -17.81
N GLN A 494 9.05 6.31 -16.61
CA GLN A 494 7.63 6.32 -16.27
C GLN A 494 7.06 7.74 -16.04
N GLY A 495 7.90 8.77 -16.08
CA GLY A 495 7.52 10.17 -15.89
C GLY A 495 7.11 10.46 -14.43
N VAL A 496 7.74 9.77 -13.47
CA VAL A 496 7.61 10.03 -12.04
C VAL A 496 8.70 11.03 -11.65
N THR A 497 8.32 12.12 -11.00
CA THR A 497 9.27 13.07 -10.45
C THR A 497 9.94 12.48 -9.21
N LEU A 498 11.27 12.54 -9.17
CA LEU A 498 12.05 11.99 -8.06
C LEU A 498 12.60 13.11 -7.19
N ASN A 499 12.32 13.05 -5.90
CA ASN A 499 12.87 13.97 -4.91
C ASN A 499 13.66 13.19 -3.87
N VAL A 500 14.90 13.62 -3.57
CA VAL A 500 15.73 13.03 -2.53
C VAL A 500 15.68 13.90 -1.29
N ILE A 501 15.28 13.32 -0.16
CA ILE A 501 15.07 14.05 1.11
C ILE A 501 15.89 13.38 2.20
N SER A 502 16.91 14.06 2.72
CA SER A 502 17.85 13.52 3.69
C SER A 502 18.17 14.48 4.82
N GLY A 503 18.53 13.95 5.98
CA GLY A 503 19.10 14.73 7.09
C GLY A 503 20.57 15.11 6.90
N ASP A 504 21.24 14.56 5.87
CA ASP A 504 22.67 14.81 5.60
C ASP A 504 22.90 16.14 4.88
N ASP A 505 24.20 16.51 4.75
CA ASP A 505 24.59 17.72 4.03
C ASP A 505 24.06 17.70 2.57
N PRO A 506 23.46 18.80 2.10
CA PRO A 506 22.83 18.85 0.80
C PRO A 506 23.78 18.60 -0.39
N ARG A 507 25.06 18.92 -0.26
CA ARG A 507 26.09 18.66 -1.30
C ARG A 507 26.33 17.15 -1.46
N THR A 508 26.51 16.46 -0.34
CA THR A 508 26.69 14.99 -0.32
C THR A 508 25.46 14.29 -0.90
N VAL A 509 24.25 14.74 -0.51
CA VAL A 509 23.00 14.19 -1.05
C VAL A 509 22.87 14.42 -2.55
N SER A 510 23.19 15.64 -3.03
CA SER A 510 23.22 15.98 -4.45
C SER A 510 24.21 15.14 -5.25
N SER A 511 25.40 14.92 -4.70
CA SER A 511 26.43 14.07 -5.36
C SER A 511 25.95 12.64 -5.54
N ILE A 512 25.37 12.02 -4.50
CA ILE A 512 24.79 10.68 -4.58
C ILE A 512 23.63 10.64 -5.56
N ALA A 513 22.70 11.62 -5.49
CA ALA A 513 21.56 11.71 -6.40
C ALA A 513 22.00 11.81 -7.89
N ARG A 514 23.10 12.54 -8.16
CA ARG A 514 23.69 12.64 -9.50
C ARG A 514 24.28 11.31 -9.97
N VAL A 515 25.01 10.62 -9.12
CA VAL A 515 25.62 9.31 -9.44
C VAL A 515 24.56 8.29 -9.82
N VAL A 516 23.41 8.28 -9.15
CA VAL A 516 22.32 7.35 -9.44
C VAL A 516 21.35 7.85 -10.53
N GLY A 517 21.58 9.04 -11.10
CA GLY A 517 20.82 9.55 -12.25
C GLY A 517 19.48 10.22 -11.91
N VAL A 518 19.35 10.82 -10.74
CA VAL A 518 18.15 11.63 -10.40
C VAL A 518 18.15 12.92 -11.24
N PRO A 519 17.11 13.20 -12.05
CA PRO A 519 16.99 14.41 -12.82
C PRO A 519 16.98 15.64 -11.94
N GLY A 520 17.75 16.69 -12.32
CA GLY A 520 17.79 17.93 -11.56
C GLY A 520 18.54 17.81 -10.22
N ALA A 521 19.38 16.79 -10.02
CA ALA A 521 20.14 16.59 -8.78
C ALA A 521 21.03 17.79 -8.41
N ASP A 522 21.45 18.62 -9.39
CA ASP A 522 22.23 19.84 -9.15
C ASP A 522 21.40 20.98 -8.50
N ALA A 523 20.09 20.89 -8.60
CA ALA A 523 19.17 21.82 -7.92
C ALA A 523 18.87 21.31 -6.51
N TYR A 524 19.75 21.61 -5.57
CA TYR A 524 19.62 21.23 -4.17
C TYR A 524 19.41 22.44 -3.25
N VAL A 525 18.87 22.20 -2.06
CA VAL A 525 18.63 23.23 -1.05
C VAL A 525 18.95 22.71 0.35
N ASP A 526 19.48 23.61 1.18
CA ASP A 526 19.65 23.38 2.62
C ASP A 526 18.33 23.70 3.34
N ALA A 527 17.68 22.70 3.90
CA ALA A 527 16.38 22.83 4.54
C ALA A 527 16.40 23.73 5.80
N THR A 528 17.58 24.00 6.37
CA THR A 528 17.72 24.97 7.48
C THR A 528 17.35 26.40 7.05
N THR A 529 17.38 26.70 5.74
CA THR A 529 16.98 28.00 5.18
C THR A 529 15.48 28.09 4.90
N LEU A 530 14.76 26.96 5.00
CA LEU A 530 13.33 26.84 4.74
C LEU A 530 12.53 26.89 6.06
N ASP A 531 12.59 28.04 6.73
CA ASP A 531 12.05 28.31 8.06
C ASP A 531 10.55 28.62 8.10
N THR A 532 9.91 28.73 6.94
CA THR A 532 8.47 29.02 6.83
C THR A 532 7.76 28.09 5.86
N PRO A 533 6.46 27.77 6.10
CA PRO A 533 5.68 26.95 5.17
C PRO A 533 5.65 27.50 3.74
N ALA A 534 5.66 28.82 3.57
CA ALA A 534 5.67 29.45 2.25
C ALA A 534 6.98 29.19 1.48
N LYS A 535 8.14 29.20 2.19
CA LYS A 535 9.43 28.86 1.58
C LYS A 535 9.48 27.37 1.20
N LEU A 536 8.94 26.48 2.05
CA LEU A 536 8.81 25.05 1.74
C LEU A 536 7.93 24.82 0.52
N ASP A 537 6.78 25.50 0.45
CA ASP A 537 5.88 25.43 -0.71
C ASP A 537 6.54 25.89 -2.01
N ALA A 538 7.36 26.94 -1.96
CA ALA A 538 8.11 27.40 -3.12
C ALA A 538 9.29 26.48 -3.49
N ALA A 539 9.88 25.82 -2.50
CA ALA A 539 11.04 24.97 -2.69
C ALA A 539 10.72 23.67 -3.45
N VAL A 540 9.54 23.07 -3.23
CA VAL A 540 9.14 21.81 -3.90
C VAL A 540 8.94 21.94 -5.41
N ASP A 541 8.74 23.18 -5.93
CA ASP A 541 8.63 23.42 -7.37
C ASP A 541 10.00 23.60 -8.04
N ARG A 542 11.04 23.89 -7.25
CA ARG A 542 12.33 24.30 -7.77
C ARG A 542 13.44 23.29 -7.54
N TYR A 543 13.38 22.55 -6.43
CA TYR A 543 14.46 21.69 -5.99
C TYR A 543 14.02 20.24 -5.97
N HIS A 544 14.95 19.33 -6.30
CA HIS A 544 14.77 17.89 -6.26
C HIS A 544 15.60 17.20 -5.18
N VAL A 545 16.51 17.93 -4.55
CA VAL A 545 17.36 17.44 -3.49
C VAL A 545 17.28 18.37 -2.28
N PHE A 546 16.90 17.79 -1.14
CA PHE A 546 16.72 18.50 0.12
C PHE A 546 17.67 17.88 1.15
N GLY A 547 18.63 18.67 1.65
CA GLY A 547 19.57 18.25 2.70
C GLY A 547 19.29 18.92 4.04
N ARG A 548 19.81 18.36 5.12
CA ARG A 548 19.64 18.80 6.52
C ARG A 548 18.18 18.92 6.93
N VAL A 549 17.33 18.04 6.40
CA VAL A 549 15.88 18.04 6.62
C VAL A 549 15.55 17.42 7.97
N THR A 550 14.80 18.13 8.81
CA THR A 550 14.27 17.59 10.06
C THR A 550 13.08 16.66 9.80
N PRO A 551 12.71 15.76 10.72
CA PRO A 551 11.53 14.89 10.59
C PRO A 551 10.25 15.67 10.32
N GLN A 552 10.05 16.80 10.98
CA GLN A 552 8.90 17.67 10.77
C GLN A 552 8.91 18.29 9.37
N GLN A 553 10.05 18.77 8.89
CA GLN A 553 10.16 19.31 7.53
C GLN A 553 9.96 18.23 6.45
N LYS A 554 10.39 16.95 6.69
CA LYS A 554 10.07 15.83 5.78
C LYS A 554 8.56 15.69 5.60
N ARG A 555 7.79 15.76 6.68
CA ARG A 555 6.32 15.73 6.64
C ARG A 555 5.76 16.94 5.87
N GLU A 556 6.23 18.15 6.15
CA GLU A 556 5.76 19.38 5.53
C GLU A 556 6.05 19.43 4.03
N LEU A 557 7.19 18.90 3.57
CA LEU A 557 7.51 18.75 2.15
C LEU A 557 6.51 17.81 1.44
N VAL A 558 6.17 16.68 2.04
CA VAL A 558 5.14 15.78 1.52
C VAL A 558 3.80 16.49 1.46
N GLN A 559 3.41 17.23 2.50
CA GLN A 559 2.18 18.02 2.50
C GLN A 559 2.17 19.13 1.42
N ALA A 560 3.31 19.79 1.19
CA ALA A 560 3.43 20.80 0.15
C ALA A 560 3.20 20.22 -1.25
N LEU A 561 3.74 19.04 -1.54
CA LEU A 561 3.50 18.32 -2.79
C LEU A 561 2.03 17.90 -2.94
N LYS A 562 1.40 17.40 -1.88
CA LYS A 562 -0.03 17.02 -1.88
C LYS A 562 -0.95 18.23 -2.08
N ARG A 563 -0.61 19.40 -1.53
CA ARG A 563 -1.36 20.65 -1.80
C ARG A 563 -1.35 21.06 -3.28
N ARG A 564 -0.37 20.58 -4.05
CA ARG A 564 -0.28 20.76 -5.51
C ARG A 564 -0.94 19.64 -6.31
N GLU A 565 -1.79 18.86 -5.63
CA GLU A 565 -2.55 17.74 -6.21
C GLU A 565 -1.68 16.58 -6.73
N HIS A 566 -0.40 16.50 -6.28
CA HIS A 566 0.45 15.34 -6.55
C HIS A 566 0.04 14.13 -5.72
N THR A 567 0.17 12.95 -6.32
CA THR A 567 0.09 11.67 -5.62
C THR A 567 1.49 11.25 -5.19
N VAL A 568 1.78 11.40 -3.90
CA VAL A 568 3.12 11.29 -3.34
C VAL A 568 3.37 9.93 -2.72
N ALA A 569 4.44 9.24 -3.18
CA ALA A 569 5.02 8.13 -2.43
C ALA A 569 6.24 8.59 -1.63
N MET A 570 6.44 8.00 -0.45
CA MET A 570 7.61 8.22 0.39
C MET A 570 8.27 6.91 0.76
N THR A 571 9.58 6.82 0.56
CA THR A 571 10.39 5.71 1.09
C THR A 571 11.16 6.18 2.33
N GLY A 572 11.33 5.31 3.30
CA GLY A 572 12.15 5.61 4.48
C GLY A 572 12.35 4.35 5.33
N ASP A 573 13.46 4.31 6.04
CA ASP A 573 13.84 3.19 6.91
C ASP A 573 14.06 3.59 8.38
N GLY A 574 14.20 4.91 8.63
CA GLY A 574 14.50 5.48 9.94
C GLY A 574 13.26 5.88 10.73
N VAL A 575 13.46 6.11 12.03
CA VAL A 575 12.47 6.72 12.93
C VAL A 575 12.12 8.13 12.45
N ASN A 576 13.08 8.83 11.87
CA ASN A 576 12.94 10.20 11.35
C ASN A 576 12.00 10.32 10.15
N ASP A 577 11.67 9.19 9.48
CA ASP A 577 10.80 9.16 8.30
C ASP A 577 9.34 8.93 8.65
N VAL A 578 9.06 8.50 9.87
CA VAL A 578 7.73 8.05 10.30
C VAL A 578 6.63 9.08 10.04
N LEU A 579 6.89 10.36 10.33
CA LEU A 579 5.91 11.44 10.09
C LEU A 579 5.62 11.63 8.60
N ALA A 580 6.65 11.57 7.76
CA ALA A 580 6.52 11.69 6.31
C ALA A 580 5.86 10.45 5.69
N LEU A 581 6.20 9.24 6.16
CA LEU A 581 5.56 7.98 5.75
C LEU A 581 4.06 7.97 6.07
N LYS A 582 3.65 8.48 7.24
CA LYS A 582 2.22 8.63 7.59
C LYS A 582 1.48 9.60 6.69
N GLU A 583 2.15 10.68 6.30
CA GLU A 583 1.55 11.75 5.50
C GLU A 583 1.41 11.38 4.02
N ALA A 584 2.35 10.61 3.47
CA ALA A 584 2.35 10.21 2.06
C ALA A 584 1.10 9.43 1.66
N ASP A 585 0.73 9.47 0.38
CA ASP A 585 -0.37 8.69 -0.17
C ASP A 585 -0.02 7.20 -0.25
N CYS A 586 1.25 6.89 -0.48
CA CYS A 586 1.81 5.54 -0.41
C CYS A 586 3.15 5.57 0.32
N SER A 587 3.32 4.72 1.30
CA SER A 587 4.55 4.63 2.10
C SER A 587 5.23 3.28 1.95
N VAL A 588 6.56 3.30 1.81
CA VAL A 588 7.39 2.13 1.58
C VAL A 588 8.54 2.10 2.58
N ALA A 589 8.73 0.98 3.29
CA ALA A 589 9.84 0.78 4.20
C ALA A 589 10.67 -0.44 3.81
N MET A 590 11.93 -0.45 4.26
CA MET A 590 12.81 -1.61 4.19
C MET A 590 12.60 -2.52 5.40
N ALA A 591 12.72 -3.84 5.22
CA ALA A 591 12.57 -4.77 6.36
C ALA A 591 13.71 -4.63 7.39
N ALA A 592 14.92 -4.24 6.97
CA ALA A 592 16.03 -3.94 7.85
C ALA A 592 15.91 -2.57 8.55
N GLY A 593 14.95 -1.73 8.14
CA GLY A 593 14.71 -0.43 8.77
C GLY A 593 14.16 -0.53 10.19
N SER A 594 13.96 0.62 10.81
CA SER A 594 13.40 0.71 12.16
C SER A 594 12.00 0.11 12.23
N ASP A 595 11.66 -0.44 13.37
CA ASP A 595 10.32 -0.93 13.67
C ASP A 595 9.25 0.13 13.44
N ALA A 596 9.58 1.37 13.75
CA ALA A 596 8.72 2.53 13.53
C ALA A 596 8.32 2.71 12.08
N ALA A 597 9.31 2.72 11.19
CA ALA A 597 9.08 2.86 9.76
C ALA A 597 8.28 1.68 9.22
N ARG A 598 8.63 0.44 9.59
CA ARG A 598 7.90 -0.76 9.14
C ARG A 598 6.44 -0.78 9.56
N ASN A 599 6.12 -0.34 10.78
CA ASN A 599 4.74 -0.38 11.29
C ASN A 599 3.82 0.62 10.62
N VAL A 600 4.37 1.73 10.17
CA VAL A 600 3.62 2.83 9.58
C VAL A 600 3.52 2.66 8.06
N ALA A 601 4.52 2.01 7.46
CA ALA A 601 4.57 1.82 6.02
C ALA A 601 3.45 0.90 5.52
N GLU A 602 2.88 1.22 4.38
CA GLU A 602 1.86 0.40 3.72
C GLU A 602 2.47 -0.75 2.92
N ILE A 603 3.74 -0.60 2.51
CA ILE A 603 4.53 -1.60 1.79
C ILE A 603 5.85 -1.80 2.52
N VAL A 604 6.26 -3.06 2.71
CA VAL A 604 7.58 -3.41 3.26
C VAL A 604 8.33 -4.28 2.27
N LEU A 605 9.55 -3.86 1.91
CA LEU A 605 10.45 -4.61 1.04
C LEU A 605 11.27 -5.58 1.90
N VAL A 606 10.90 -6.87 1.84
CA VAL A 606 11.47 -7.92 2.72
C VAL A 606 12.90 -8.29 2.35
N ASP A 607 13.25 -8.12 1.08
CA ASP A 607 14.62 -8.32 0.58
C ASP A 607 15.54 -7.11 0.81
N ASN A 608 15.01 -6.05 1.39
CA ASN A 608 15.73 -4.79 1.58
C ASN A 608 16.28 -4.17 0.28
N ASP A 609 15.67 -4.49 -0.86
CA ASP A 609 16.13 -4.00 -2.16
C ASP A 609 15.06 -3.11 -2.82
N PHE A 610 15.45 -1.87 -3.09
CA PHE A 610 14.65 -0.88 -3.80
C PHE A 610 14.28 -1.35 -5.23
N ALA A 611 15.06 -2.26 -5.84
CA ALA A 611 14.77 -2.88 -7.14
C ALA A 611 13.44 -3.66 -7.19
N SER A 612 12.84 -3.96 -6.06
CA SER A 612 11.51 -4.58 -5.99
C SER A 612 10.36 -3.60 -6.29
N MET A 613 10.57 -2.29 -6.23
CA MET A 613 9.54 -1.25 -6.44
C MET A 613 8.91 -1.26 -7.86
N PRO A 614 9.67 -1.38 -8.97
CA PRO A 614 9.10 -1.52 -10.31
C PRO A 614 8.08 -2.65 -10.43
N ALA A 615 8.29 -3.77 -9.72
CA ALA A 615 7.37 -4.90 -9.72
C ALA A 615 6.04 -4.57 -9.03
N VAL A 616 6.07 -3.74 -7.97
CA VAL A 616 4.86 -3.24 -7.30
C VAL A 616 4.06 -2.33 -8.20
N VAL A 617 4.72 -1.38 -8.86
CA VAL A 617 4.09 -0.47 -9.85
C VAL A 617 3.45 -1.27 -10.99
N ALA A 618 4.16 -2.25 -11.54
CA ALA A 618 3.65 -3.11 -12.61
C ALA A 618 2.39 -3.89 -12.19
N GLU A 619 2.39 -4.48 -10.98
CA GLU A 619 1.24 -5.22 -10.47
C GLU A 619 0.05 -4.29 -10.13
N GLY A 620 0.33 -3.06 -9.66
CA GLY A 620 -0.70 -2.03 -9.47
C GLY A 620 -1.36 -1.61 -10.78
N ARG A 621 -0.58 -1.31 -11.80
CA ARG A 621 -1.08 -0.99 -13.16
C ARG A 621 -1.91 -2.12 -13.75
N ARG A 622 -1.42 -3.34 -13.62
CA ARG A 622 -2.16 -4.54 -14.00
C ARG A 622 -3.52 -4.61 -13.32
N SER A 623 -3.55 -4.42 -12.00
CA SER A 623 -4.78 -4.47 -11.21
C SER A 623 -5.78 -3.41 -11.64
N ILE A 624 -5.34 -2.15 -11.79
CA ILE A 624 -6.20 -1.03 -12.21
C ILE A 624 -6.74 -1.26 -13.62
N ASN A 625 -5.88 -1.56 -14.60
CA ASN A 625 -6.29 -1.74 -16.00
C ASN A 625 -7.27 -2.90 -16.17
N ASN A 626 -7.03 -4.00 -15.47
CA ASN A 626 -7.90 -5.17 -15.53
C ASN A 626 -9.23 -4.92 -14.83
N LEU A 627 -9.21 -4.25 -13.68
CA LEU A 627 -10.44 -3.87 -12.98
C LEU A 627 -11.28 -2.89 -13.80
N GLN A 628 -10.68 -1.93 -14.52
CA GLN A 628 -11.41 -1.04 -15.43
C GLN A 628 -12.12 -1.82 -16.53
N ARG A 629 -11.46 -2.82 -17.15
CA ARG A 629 -12.06 -3.67 -18.18
C ARG A 629 -13.24 -4.47 -17.63
N SER A 630 -13.02 -5.15 -16.51
CA SER A 630 -14.06 -5.97 -15.89
C SER A 630 -15.21 -5.13 -15.37
N ALA A 631 -14.93 -4.01 -14.71
CA ALA A 631 -15.95 -3.09 -14.20
C ALA A 631 -16.84 -2.53 -15.32
N SER A 632 -16.29 -2.30 -16.53
CA SER A 632 -17.08 -1.84 -17.67
C SER A 632 -18.12 -2.86 -18.12
N LEU A 633 -17.85 -4.17 -18.04
CA LEU A 633 -18.82 -5.23 -18.33
C LEU A 633 -19.97 -5.23 -17.31
N PHE A 634 -19.64 -5.18 -16.02
CA PHE A 634 -20.66 -5.15 -14.96
C PHE A 634 -21.51 -3.88 -15.03
N LEU A 635 -20.88 -2.72 -15.27
CA LEU A 635 -21.57 -1.44 -15.35
C LEU A 635 -22.47 -1.36 -16.58
N THR A 636 -22.05 -1.92 -17.72
CA THR A 636 -22.87 -2.01 -18.93
C THR A 636 -24.22 -2.67 -18.63
N LYS A 637 -24.20 -3.84 -17.97
CA LYS A 637 -25.41 -4.55 -17.57
C LYS A 637 -26.29 -3.68 -16.67
N THR A 638 -25.71 -3.08 -15.65
CA THR A 638 -26.45 -2.23 -14.71
C THR A 638 -27.13 -1.06 -15.42
N LEU A 639 -26.41 -0.36 -16.29
CA LEU A 639 -26.92 0.79 -17.03
C LEU A 639 -28.00 0.41 -18.04
N PHE A 640 -27.77 -0.65 -18.84
CA PHE A 640 -28.80 -1.02 -19.80
C PHE A 640 -30.06 -1.56 -19.11
N SER A 641 -29.96 -2.31 -18.01
CA SER A 641 -31.12 -2.79 -17.25
C SER A 641 -31.93 -1.65 -16.65
N MET A 642 -31.27 -0.61 -16.13
CA MET A 642 -31.92 0.61 -15.65
C MET A 642 -32.62 1.35 -16.79
N GLY A 643 -31.94 1.58 -17.91
CA GLY A 643 -32.50 2.26 -19.06
C GLY A 643 -33.63 1.50 -19.68
N LEU A 644 -33.54 0.17 -19.78
CA LEU A 644 -34.60 -0.69 -20.27
C LEU A 644 -35.82 -0.72 -19.33
N ALA A 645 -35.59 -0.79 -18.01
CA ALA A 645 -36.70 -0.70 -17.08
C ALA A 645 -37.42 0.66 -17.17
N ALA A 646 -36.67 1.76 -17.30
CA ALA A 646 -37.26 3.08 -17.52
C ALA A 646 -38.06 3.14 -18.85
N LEU A 647 -37.54 2.55 -19.93
CA LEU A 647 -38.24 2.44 -21.20
C LEU A 647 -39.54 1.63 -21.06
N CYS A 648 -39.50 0.49 -20.37
CA CYS A 648 -40.61 -0.43 -20.22
C CYS A 648 -41.68 0.05 -19.21
N ILE A 649 -41.44 1.06 -18.42
CA ILE A 649 -42.51 1.77 -17.69
C ILE A 649 -43.47 2.46 -18.66
N ALA A 650 -42.94 3.04 -19.76
CA ALA A 650 -43.76 3.67 -20.81
C ALA A 650 -44.21 2.68 -21.90
N LEU A 651 -43.45 1.63 -22.14
CA LEU A 651 -43.66 0.64 -23.18
C LEU A 651 -43.63 -0.81 -22.64
N PRO A 652 -44.53 -1.19 -21.74
CA PRO A 652 -44.57 -2.55 -21.20
C PRO A 652 -44.81 -3.58 -22.32
N PRO A 653 -44.45 -4.89 -22.08
CA PRO A 653 -43.85 -5.47 -20.91
C PRO A 653 -42.30 -5.44 -20.91
N TYR A 654 -41.67 -5.62 -19.74
CA TYR A 654 -40.23 -5.83 -19.66
C TYR A 654 -39.84 -7.18 -20.31
N PRO A 655 -38.88 -7.21 -21.25
CA PRO A 655 -38.69 -8.37 -22.11
C PRO A 655 -37.96 -9.57 -21.44
N PHE A 656 -37.21 -9.38 -20.32
CA PHE A 656 -36.38 -10.45 -19.78
C PHE A 656 -36.99 -11.16 -18.59
N GLU A 657 -36.84 -12.48 -18.57
CA GLU A 657 -37.02 -13.31 -17.38
C GLU A 657 -35.67 -13.49 -16.62
N PRO A 658 -35.71 -13.80 -15.30
CA PRO A 658 -34.49 -14.03 -14.50
C PRO A 658 -33.53 -15.06 -15.07
N ILE A 659 -34.06 -16.14 -15.67
CA ILE A 659 -33.26 -17.22 -16.27
C ILE A 659 -32.42 -16.72 -17.46
N GLN A 660 -32.97 -15.85 -18.28
CA GLN A 660 -32.30 -15.27 -19.45
C GLN A 660 -31.15 -14.34 -19.04
N MET A 661 -31.36 -13.59 -17.95
CA MET A 661 -30.32 -12.77 -17.38
C MET A 661 -29.12 -13.62 -16.85
N THR A 662 -29.35 -14.89 -16.52
CA THR A 662 -28.29 -15.81 -16.11
C THR A 662 -27.32 -16.11 -17.25
N LEU A 663 -27.82 -16.27 -18.50
CA LEU A 663 -26.98 -16.45 -19.70
C LEU A 663 -26.05 -15.23 -19.91
N ILE A 664 -26.63 -14.01 -19.86
CA ILE A 664 -25.85 -12.77 -20.00
C ILE A 664 -24.82 -12.66 -18.86
N ASN A 665 -25.26 -12.91 -17.62
CA ASN A 665 -24.40 -12.82 -16.43
C ASN A 665 -23.18 -13.73 -16.51
N PHE A 666 -23.35 -14.96 -17.01
CA PHE A 666 -22.26 -15.92 -17.04
C PHE A 666 -21.34 -15.68 -18.25
N PHE A 667 -21.89 -15.68 -19.49
CA PHE A 667 -21.06 -15.62 -20.71
C PHE A 667 -20.64 -14.21 -21.10
N CYS A 668 -21.47 -13.19 -20.90
CA CYS A 668 -21.13 -11.84 -21.33
C CYS A 668 -20.41 -11.01 -20.25
N ILE A 669 -20.48 -11.40 -18.97
CA ILE A 669 -19.97 -10.59 -17.86
C ILE A 669 -19.01 -11.38 -16.97
N GLY A 670 -19.48 -12.46 -16.34
CA GLY A 670 -18.73 -13.17 -15.31
C GLY A 670 -17.45 -13.82 -15.83
N ALA A 671 -17.57 -14.71 -16.82
CA ALA A 671 -16.42 -15.42 -17.38
C ALA A 671 -15.41 -14.45 -18.04
N PRO A 672 -15.79 -13.51 -18.93
CA PRO A 672 -14.83 -12.56 -19.48
C PRO A 672 -14.29 -11.59 -18.43
N GLY A 673 -15.11 -11.14 -17.48
CA GLY A 673 -14.66 -10.28 -16.39
C GLY A 673 -13.58 -10.94 -15.53
N PHE A 674 -13.74 -12.22 -15.21
CA PHE A 674 -12.75 -12.99 -14.44
C PHE A 674 -11.46 -13.23 -15.23
N VAL A 675 -11.54 -13.69 -16.47
CA VAL A 675 -10.35 -13.99 -17.30
C VAL A 675 -9.55 -12.72 -17.57
N LEU A 676 -10.21 -11.63 -18.00
CA LEU A 676 -9.57 -10.34 -18.26
C LEU A 676 -9.03 -9.71 -16.97
N GLY A 677 -9.67 -9.97 -15.81
CA GLY A 677 -9.22 -9.51 -14.51
C GLY A 677 -7.86 -10.09 -14.08
N LEU A 678 -7.47 -11.27 -14.58
CA LEU A 678 -6.23 -11.96 -14.22
C LEU A 678 -5.09 -11.81 -15.24
N GLU A 679 -5.35 -11.22 -16.39
CA GLU A 679 -4.40 -11.11 -17.48
C GLU A 679 -3.25 -10.14 -17.16
N PRO A 680 -2.00 -10.36 -17.65
CA PRO A 680 -0.93 -9.37 -17.57
C PRO A 680 -1.25 -8.11 -18.39
N ASN A 681 -1.22 -6.94 -17.74
CA ASN A 681 -1.43 -5.64 -18.40
C ASN A 681 -0.71 -4.52 -17.63
N ASN A 682 0.51 -4.22 -18.05
CA ASN A 682 1.38 -3.24 -17.39
C ASN A 682 1.32 -1.83 -18.03
N ALA A 683 0.35 -1.57 -18.92
CA ALA A 683 0.22 -0.27 -19.56
C ALA A 683 0.01 0.84 -18.52
N ARG A 684 0.59 2.02 -18.80
CA ARG A 684 0.46 3.20 -17.92
C ARG A 684 -1.03 3.55 -17.75
N VAL A 685 -1.45 3.72 -16.51
CA VAL A 685 -2.82 4.14 -16.17
C VAL A 685 -2.98 5.62 -16.48
N LYS A 686 -4.02 5.98 -17.25
CA LYS A 686 -4.35 7.36 -17.59
C LYS A 686 -5.78 7.67 -17.18
N GLY A 687 -6.01 8.88 -16.69
CA GLY A 687 -7.33 9.38 -16.31
C GLY A 687 -7.95 8.68 -15.10
N SER A 688 -9.17 9.09 -14.72
CA SER A 688 -9.86 8.53 -13.57
C SER A 688 -10.48 7.15 -13.86
N PHE A 689 -10.54 6.31 -12.84
CA PHE A 689 -11.11 4.95 -12.93
C PHE A 689 -12.57 4.98 -13.43
N LEU A 690 -13.40 5.82 -12.79
CA LEU A 690 -14.83 5.89 -13.10
C LEU A 690 -15.08 6.38 -14.52
N THR A 691 -14.39 7.43 -14.96
CA THR A 691 -14.51 7.99 -16.31
C THR A 691 -14.15 6.93 -17.37
N ASN A 692 -13.05 6.20 -17.17
CA ASN A 692 -12.62 5.15 -18.11
C ASN A 692 -13.61 3.98 -18.17
N VAL A 693 -14.21 3.61 -17.04
CA VAL A 693 -15.25 2.57 -16.99
C VAL A 693 -16.51 3.04 -17.70
N LEU A 694 -16.95 4.27 -17.46
CA LEU A 694 -18.14 4.86 -18.10
C LEU A 694 -17.96 5.01 -19.63
N LYS A 695 -16.81 5.52 -20.10
CA LYS A 695 -16.52 5.65 -21.54
C LYS A 695 -16.63 4.30 -22.29
N ARG A 696 -16.32 3.20 -21.62
CA ARG A 696 -16.44 1.85 -22.20
C ARG A 696 -17.85 1.28 -22.06
N ALA A 697 -18.53 1.52 -20.94
CA ALA A 697 -19.83 0.92 -20.63
C ALA A 697 -21.01 1.61 -21.35
N LEU A 698 -21.01 2.94 -21.44
CA LEU A 698 -22.12 3.72 -22.00
C LEU A 698 -22.46 3.36 -23.46
N PRO A 699 -21.49 3.22 -24.40
CA PRO A 699 -21.82 2.86 -25.78
C PRO A 699 -22.60 1.56 -25.91
N ALA A 700 -22.20 0.52 -25.17
CA ALA A 700 -22.90 -0.76 -25.20
C ALA A 700 -24.27 -0.68 -24.54
N SER A 701 -24.37 0.03 -23.41
CA SER A 701 -25.67 0.21 -22.72
C SER A 701 -26.68 0.95 -23.59
N ILE A 702 -26.27 2.04 -24.25
CA ILE A 702 -27.15 2.81 -25.15
C ILE A 702 -27.53 1.97 -26.36
N ALA A 703 -26.61 1.21 -26.95
CA ALA A 703 -26.89 0.33 -28.09
C ALA A 703 -27.92 -0.74 -27.70
N VAL A 704 -27.82 -1.35 -26.51
CA VAL A 704 -28.83 -2.33 -26.03
C VAL A 704 -30.19 -1.68 -25.84
N ILE A 705 -30.27 -0.48 -25.24
CA ILE A 705 -31.56 0.22 -25.01
C ILE A 705 -32.22 0.57 -26.32
N LEU A 706 -31.48 1.08 -27.31
CA LEU A 706 -31.99 1.43 -28.63
C LEU A 706 -32.43 0.18 -29.41
N ALA A 707 -31.66 -0.91 -29.32
CA ALA A 707 -32.03 -2.18 -29.93
C ALA A 707 -33.33 -2.75 -29.34
N ALA A 708 -33.43 -2.75 -27.99
CA ALA A 708 -34.65 -3.22 -27.33
C ALA A 708 -35.88 -2.35 -27.65
N ALA A 709 -35.70 -1.04 -27.76
CA ALA A 709 -36.79 -0.15 -28.22
C ALA A 709 -37.24 -0.50 -29.62
N LEU A 710 -36.31 -0.83 -30.52
CA LEU A 710 -36.60 -1.27 -31.88
C LEU A 710 -37.24 -2.65 -31.89
N ASP A 711 -36.78 -3.61 -31.10
CA ASP A 711 -37.37 -4.95 -30.94
C ASP A 711 -38.83 -4.84 -30.43
N ILE A 712 -39.11 -3.98 -29.43
CA ILE A 712 -40.45 -3.73 -28.90
C ILE A 712 -41.35 -3.12 -30.01
N PHE A 713 -40.83 -2.14 -30.74
CA PHE A 713 -41.58 -1.52 -31.84
C PHE A 713 -41.93 -2.54 -32.92
N VAL A 714 -40.97 -3.32 -33.37
CA VAL A 714 -41.17 -4.38 -34.37
C VAL A 714 -42.13 -5.44 -33.87
N ALA A 715 -42.01 -5.88 -32.64
CA ALA A 715 -42.90 -6.87 -32.04
C ALA A 715 -44.39 -6.39 -32.03
N ARG A 716 -44.61 -5.10 -31.73
CA ARG A 716 -45.94 -4.50 -31.73
C ARG A 716 -46.52 -4.39 -33.17
N VAL A 717 -45.70 -3.96 -34.15
CA VAL A 717 -46.13 -3.80 -35.53
C VAL A 717 -46.46 -5.15 -36.16
N PHE A 718 -45.69 -6.18 -35.93
CA PHE A 718 -45.88 -7.51 -36.52
C PHE A 718 -46.65 -8.48 -35.64
N GLY A 719 -47.10 -8.08 -34.46
CA GLY A 719 -47.86 -8.92 -33.54
C GLY A 719 -47.09 -10.11 -32.99
N PHE A 720 -45.78 -9.95 -32.70
CA PHE A 720 -44.97 -11.05 -32.16
C PHE A 720 -45.34 -11.38 -30.70
N SER A 721 -45.21 -12.67 -30.38
CA SER A 721 -45.46 -13.11 -29.01
C SER A 721 -44.39 -12.53 -28.04
N GLN A 722 -44.77 -12.45 -26.77
CA GLN A 722 -43.86 -12.02 -25.70
C GLN A 722 -42.56 -12.87 -25.64
N LEU A 723 -42.67 -14.18 -25.89
CA LEU A 723 -41.53 -15.09 -25.94
C LEU A 723 -40.61 -14.78 -27.13
N THR A 724 -41.18 -14.42 -28.31
CA THR A 724 -40.39 -13.99 -29.45
C THR A 724 -39.66 -12.67 -29.19
N LEU A 725 -40.36 -11.67 -28.62
CA LEU A 725 -39.76 -10.39 -28.22
C LEU A 725 -38.60 -10.59 -27.25
N SER A 726 -38.83 -11.39 -26.20
CA SER A 726 -37.81 -11.71 -25.19
C SER A 726 -36.56 -12.34 -25.81
N THR A 727 -36.77 -13.29 -26.76
CA THR A 727 -35.65 -13.93 -27.48
C THR A 727 -34.87 -12.94 -28.36
N MET A 728 -35.56 -12.05 -29.06
CA MET A 728 -34.93 -11.02 -29.90
C MET A 728 -34.12 -10.06 -29.03
N CYS A 729 -34.68 -9.53 -27.93
CA CYS A 729 -33.98 -8.66 -26.99
C CYS A 729 -32.79 -9.35 -26.33
N LEU A 730 -32.86 -10.64 -26.00
CA LEU A 730 -31.75 -11.43 -25.47
C LEU A 730 -30.58 -11.48 -26.46
N LEU A 731 -30.86 -11.83 -27.72
CA LEU A 731 -29.83 -12.00 -28.74
C LEU A 731 -29.17 -10.67 -29.14
N THR A 732 -29.95 -9.59 -29.26
CA THR A 732 -29.42 -8.24 -29.51
C THR A 732 -28.57 -7.72 -28.37
N SER A 733 -28.96 -7.98 -27.12
CA SER A 733 -28.16 -7.66 -25.93
C SER A 733 -26.88 -8.47 -25.86
N CYS A 734 -26.91 -9.76 -26.23
CA CYS A 734 -25.69 -10.58 -26.33
C CYS A 734 -24.76 -10.04 -27.44
N ALA A 735 -25.28 -9.62 -28.59
CA ALA A 735 -24.51 -9.06 -29.69
C ALA A 735 -23.77 -7.76 -29.28
N ALA A 736 -24.45 -6.85 -28.58
CA ALA A 736 -23.83 -5.64 -28.04
C ALA A 736 -22.74 -5.96 -27.00
N SER A 737 -22.99 -6.93 -26.10
CA SER A 737 -22.05 -7.37 -25.09
C SER A 737 -20.80 -8.03 -25.69
N VAL A 738 -20.97 -8.87 -26.70
CA VAL A 738 -19.90 -9.51 -27.47
C VAL A 738 -19.05 -8.44 -28.18
N SER A 739 -19.70 -7.40 -28.75
CA SER A 739 -19.01 -6.26 -29.39
C SER A 739 -18.16 -5.48 -28.36
N LEU A 740 -18.67 -5.29 -27.15
CA LEU A 740 -17.89 -4.69 -26.05
C LEU A 740 -16.70 -5.58 -25.65
N ILE A 741 -16.91 -6.90 -25.49
CA ILE A 741 -15.85 -7.86 -25.17
C ILE A 741 -14.78 -7.83 -26.25
N TRP A 742 -15.15 -7.80 -27.52
CA TRP A 742 -14.23 -7.64 -28.65
C TRP A 742 -13.36 -6.39 -28.50
N ARG A 743 -13.98 -5.25 -28.24
CA ARG A 743 -13.27 -3.97 -28.11
C ARG A 743 -12.30 -3.94 -26.92
N ILE A 744 -12.74 -4.37 -25.74
CA ILE A 744 -11.88 -4.36 -24.53
C ILE A 744 -10.79 -5.44 -24.56
N SER A 745 -10.92 -6.41 -25.49
CA SER A 745 -9.94 -7.47 -25.73
C SER A 745 -8.85 -7.09 -26.74
N GLN A 746 -8.85 -5.86 -27.27
CA GLN A 746 -7.78 -5.40 -28.14
C GLN A 746 -6.51 -4.99 -27.35
N PRO A 747 -5.29 -5.25 -27.85
CA PRO A 747 -4.96 -6.12 -28.99
C PRO A 747 -5.22 -7.61 -28.66
N LEU A 748 -5.56 -8.41 -29.69
CA LEU A 748 -5.90 -9.82 -29.47
C LEU A 748 -4.67 -10.64 -29.08
N THR A 749 -4.75 -11.32 -27.95
CA THR A 749 -3.80 -12.36 -27.52
C THR A 749 -4.45 -13.74 -27.71
N PRO A 750 -3.67 -14.85 -27.76
CA PRO A 750 -4.26 -16.20 -27.86
C PRO A 750 -5.32 -16.48 -26.78
N LEU A 751 -5.05 -16.04 -25.54
CA LEU A 751 -6.02 -16.17 -24.44
C LEU A 751 -7.34 -15.44 -24.71
N ARG A 752 -7.25 -14.21 -25.26
CA ARG A 752 -8.44 -13.40 -25.57
C ARG A 752 -9.24 -13.96 -26.72
N VAL A 753 -8.55 -14.55 -27.72
CA VAL A 753 -9.23 -15.27 -28.82
C VAL A 753 -9.97 -16.49 -28.28
N VAL A 754 -9.34 -17.31 -27.42
CA VAL A 754 -9.97 -18.45 -26.78
C VAL A 754 -11.18 -18.01 -25.95
N LEU A 755 -11.04 -16.92 -25.15
CA LEU A 755 -12.13 -16.35 -24.41
C LEU A 755 -13.29 -15.92 -25.30
N PHE A 756 -13.01 -15.22 -26.39
CA PHE A 756 -14.03 -14.75 -27.32
C PHE A 756 -14.78 -15.93 -27.95
N VAL A 757 -14.05 -16.95 -28.43
CA VAL A 757 -14.65 -18.18 -28.95
C VAL A 757 -15.49 -18.89 -27.90
N PHE A 758 -15.01 -19.00 -26.67
CA PHE A 758 -15.76 -19.57 -25.54
C PHE A 758 -17.06 -18.83 -25.27
N VAL A 759 -17.05 -17.50 -25.27
CA VAL A 759 -18.26 -16.68 -25.06
C VAL A 759 -19.28 -16.90 -26.19
N VAL A 760 -18.83 -16.79 -27.43
CA VAL A 760 -19.74 -16.97 -28.61
C VAL A 760 -20.28 -18.40 -28.66
N ALA A 761 -19.42 -19.41 -28.51
CA ALA A 761 -19.85 -20.82 -28.51
C ALA A 761 -20.80 -21.11 -27.33
N GLY A 762 -20.51 -20.57 -26.13
CA GLY A 762 -21.36 -20.74 -24.96
C GLY A 762 -22.77 -20.15 -25.13
N ILE A 763 -22.85 -18.94 -25.72
CA ILE A 763 -24.15 -18.32 -26.05
C ILE A 763 -24.90 -19.20 -27.07
N LEU A 764 -24.25 -19.66 -28.15
CA LEU A 764 -24.86 -20.51 -29.17
C LEU A 764 -25.32 -21.85 -28.59
N VAL A 765 -24.52 -22.52 -27.78
CA VAL A 765 -24.89 -23.75 -27.08
C VAL A 765 -26.08 -23.52 -26.14
N GLY A 766 -26.10 -22.40 -25.39
CA GLY A 766 -27.22 -22.04 -24.54
C GLY A 766 -28.51 -21.86 -25.33
N VAL A 767 -28.47 -21.11 -26.42
CA VAL A 767 -29.64 -20.76 -27.26
C VAL A 767 -30.17 -21.98 -28.03
N ILE A 768 -29.28 -22.79 -28.61
CA ILE A 768 -29.69 -23.92 -29.46
C ILE A 768 -29.88 -25.19 -28.63
N GLY A 769 -29.07 -25.43 -27.64
CA GLY A 769 -29.06 -26.66 -26.84
C GLY A 769 -30.10 -26.70 -25.71
N PHE A 770 -30.45 -25.53 -25.16
CA PHE A 770 -31.33 -25.43 -24.00
C PHE A 770 -32.46 -24.39 -24.16
N PRO A 771 -33.22 -24.37 -25.29
CA PRO A 771 -34.19 -23.34 -25.57
C PRO A 771 -35.33 -23.33 -24.56
N GLU A 772 -35.84 -24.49 -24.13
CA GLU A 772 -36.93 -24.58 -23.15
C GLU A 772 -36.52 -24.07 -21.77
N LEU A 773 -35.30 -24.42 -21.33
CA LEU A 773 -34.75 -23.98 -20.03
C LEU A 773 -34.62 -22.47 -20.01
N LEU A 774 -34.10 -21.88 -21.09
CA LEU A 774 -33.81 -20.44 -21.18
C LEU A 774 -34.99 -19.62 -21.65
N SER A 775 -36.18 -20.21 -21.82
CA SER A 775 -37.39 -19.57 -22.38
C SER A 775 -37.10 -18.87 -23.71
N ILE A 776 -36.57 -19.62 -24.70
CA ILE A 776 -36.20 -19.12 -26.03
C ILE A 776 -37.22 -19.61 -27.05
N ALA A 777 -37.74 -18.69 -27.88
CA ALA A 777 -38.66 -19.00 -28.96
C ALA A 777 -37.94 -19.58 -30.17
N ASN A 778 -38.59 -20.51 -30.89
CA ASN A 778 -38.18 -20.90 -32.24
C ASN A 778 -38.56 -19.79 -33.21
N LEU A 779 -37.56 -19.07 -33.72
CA LEU A 779 -37.77 -17.96 -34.66
C LEU A 779 -38.04 -18.46 -36.07
N SER A 780 -39.05 -17.92 -36.72
CA SER A 780 -39.31 -18.13 -38.16
C SER A 780 -38.19 -17.48 -39.00
N MET A 781 -38.07 -17.86 -40.27
CA MET A 781 -37.05 -17.30 -41.18
C MET A 781 -37.20 -15.77 -41.32
N GLY A 782 -38.41 -15.25 -41.36
CA GLY A 782 -38.68 -13.81 -41.42
C GLY A 782 -38.20 -13.08 -40.14
N GLN A 783 -38.47 -13.68 -38.96
CA GLN A 783 -38.01 -13.15 -37.68
C GLN A 783 -36.47 -13.18 -37.54
N MET A 784 -35.80 -14.23 -38.08
CA MET A 784 -34.35 -14.29 -38.11
C MET A 784 -33.73 -13.21 -38.99
N VAL A 785 -34.35 -12.88 -40.15
CA VAL A 785 -33.88 -11.77 -41.00
C VAL A 785 -34.02 -10.43 -40.30
N ILE A 786 -35.18 -10.19 -39.65
CA ILE A 786 -35.39 -8.96 -38.86
C ILE A 786 -34.39 -8.87 -37.74
N LEU A 787 -34.16 -9.94 -36.96
CA LEU A 787 -33.16 -10.01 -35.90
C LEU A 787 -31.75 -9.70 -36.43
N ALA A 788 -31.37 -10.27 -37.59
CA ALA A 788 -30.06 -10.00 -38.18
C ALA A 788 -29.87 -8.51 -38.51
N VAL A 789 -30.88 -7.84 -39.03
CA VAL A 789 -30.85 -6.39 -39.29
C VAL A 789 -30.70 -5.60 -38.00
N ILE A 790 -31.44 -5.96 -36.94
CA ILE A 790 -31.32 -5.27 -35.63
C ILE A 790 -29.97 -5.51 -34.99
N VAL A 791 -29.41 -6.70 -35.12
CA VAL A 791 -28.05 -7.01 -34.62
C VAL A 791 -27.00 -6.15 -35.35
N VAL A 792 -27.08 -6.03 -36.67
CA VAL A 792 -26.16 -5.17 -37.45
C VAL A 792 -26.33 -3.70 -37.07
N PHE A 793 -27.55 -3.23 -36.87
CA PHE A 793 -27.82 -1.89 -36.35
C PHE A 793 -27.21 -1.70 -34.98
N THR A 794 -27.42 -2.63 -34.04
CA THR A 794 -26.87 -2.58 -32.66
C THR A 794 -25.37 -2.49 -32.67
N CYS A 795 -24.69 -3.35 -33.43
CA CYS A 795 -23.23 -3.34 -33.57
C CYS A 795 -22.75 -2.00 -34.17
N SER A 796 -23.43 -1.48 -35.17
CA SER A 796 -23.08 -0.22 -35.84
C SER A 796 -23.21 0.97 -34.89
N VAL A 797 -24.28 1.05 -34.11
CA VAL A 797 -24.52 2.05 -33.09
C VAL A 797 -23.44 1.96 -32.02
N PHE A 798 -23.14 0.75 -31.52
CA PHE A 798 -22.10 0.52 -30.54
C PHE A 798 -20.74 1.06 -30.99
N PHE A 799 -20.26 0.65 -32.18
CA PHE A 799 -18.93 1.07 -32.65
C PHE A 799 -18.89 2.57 -32.95
N LYS A 800 -19.96 3.19 -33.47
CA LYS A 800 -20.01 4.64 -33.67
C LYS A 800 -19.94 5.42 -32.35
N LEU A 801 -20.76 5.04 -31.37
CA LEU A 801 -20.73 5.68 -30.05
C LEU A 801 -19.38 5.44 -29.33
N ALA A 802 -18.83 4.25 -29.51
CA ALA A 802 -17.54 3.90 -28.92
C ALA A 802 -16.39 4.77 -29.47
N THR A 803 -16.37 5.00 -30.79
CA THR A 803 -15.39 5.89 -31.43
C THR A 803 -15.56 7.35 -30.97
N MET A 804 -16.82 7.81 -30.84
CA MET A 804 -17.08 9.15 -30.31
C MET A 804 -16.57 9.33 -28.88
N MET A 805 -16.73 8.32 -28.02
CA MET A 805 -16.26 8.37 -26.63
C MET A 805 -14.73 8.27 -26.50
N ASP A 806 -14.04 7.73 -27.49
CA ASP A 806 -12.56 7.72 -27.51
C ASP A 806 -11.98 9.10 -27.90
N LEU A 807 -12.74 9.90 -28.64
CA LEU A 807 -12.37 11.27 -29.04
C LEU A 807 -12.60 12.31 -27.94
N LEU A 808 -13.50 12.00 -27.00
CA LEU A 808 -13.78 12.82 -25.79
C LEU A 808 -12.85 12.38 -24.63
#